data_44b9edc1a0cc3eb64fc5fd58df423218
#
_entry.id   44b9edc1a0cc3eb64fc5fd58df423218
#
_cell.length_a   1.000
_cell.length_b   1.000
_cell.length_c   1.000
_cell.angle_alpha   90.00
_cell.angle_beta   90.00
_cell.angle_gamma   90.00
#
_symmetry.space_group_name_H-M   'P 1'
#
loop_
_entity.id
_entity.type
_entity.pdbx_description
1 polymer ?
#
loop_
_entity_poly.entity_id
_entity_poly.type
_entity_poly.pdbx_seq_one_letter_code
_entity_poly.pdbx_strand_id
1 'polypeptide(L)'
;MCGIVGYIGPKSVVPTIIEGLRRLEYRGYDSAGIAVAGGPHGLELRRAPGKLKNLEAVIDKSPVNGTFGIGHTRWATHGRPTEENAHPHRDGSGTLVVVHNGIVENYLTLKQMLIAKGHKFFSETDTEIIAHLIEDELELASGVSLKPGERTHRADIAEAVVHTPTTTPAIPLEEAVRRAVKRITGAFAIGVLSAHEPNKLVAARMGPPAVIGIGEGEFFLASDVPGILHHTRNIHFLADGELAILTPTGVTLTDFNANPLPLKPQRISWDPIQAEKAGYKHFMLKEINEQPRAIRDTTLGRVSLDTGQVFLQEMQITPEDFRTASQITIAACGTSWHAGLAGKFMIERLARIPVEVDYASEYRYRDPIADPRAIGLLITQSGETADTIAAQRELSAKGSKTLAICNVVGAAVTREAQGTITTNAGPEIGVASTKAFTAQLTALFVFALYLAQLRGTITQEESIHLVTELSKVPGKIEEILRSVDDQCCQLAKSFSTARDFLFLGRGIHYPIALEGALKLKEISYIHAEGYPAGEMKHGPNALIDETLPCVCIATQDPADPSSVLKYEKTLSNIQEVTARSGRVIAIAIEGDQQISQLVEHVIYIPQAPELLLPVLEVVPLQLLAYHIAVRRGCDVDQPRNLAKSVTVE
;
A
#
# COMPACT_ATOMS: atom_id res chain seq x y z
N MET A 1 8.99 1.22 0.66
CA MET A 1 8.67 1.79 1.99
C MET A 1 9.33 0.98 3.08
N CYS A 2 9.59 1.58 4.25
CA CYS A 2 10.32 0.96 5.34
C CYS A 2 9.36 0.51 6.47
N GLY A 3 9.79 -0.48 7.28
CA GLY A 3 9.08 -0.92 8.48
C GLY A 3 9.75 -0.35 9.73
N ILE A 4 8.99 0.31 10.60
CA ILE A 4 9.42 0.73 11.94
C ILE A 4 8.69 -0.12 12.96
N VAL A 5 9.41 -0.60 13.98
CA VAL A 5 8.85 -1.19 15.20
C VAL A 5 9.64 -0.66 16.39
N GLY A 6 8.96 -0.06 17.36
CA GLY A 6 9.49 0.33 18.65
C GLY A 6 8.74 -0.35 19.77
N TYR A 7 9.42 -0.66 20.85
CA TYR A 7 8.84 -1.33 22.01
C TYR A 7 9.40 -0.77 23.31
N ILE A 8 8.52 -0.58 24.28
CA ILE A 8 8.85 -0.32 25.68
C ILE A 8 7.90 -1.12 26.58
N GLY A 9 8.45 -1.93 27.47
CA GLY A 9 7.65 -2.78 28.34
C GLY A 9 8.47 -3.86 29.05
N PRO A 10 7.79 -4.78 29.77
CA PRO A 10 8.44 -5.79 30.60
C PRO A 10 8.97 -7.01 29.83
N LYS A 11 8.57 -7.19 28.55
CA LYS A 11 9.00 -8.35 27.74
C LYS A 11 10.40 -8.14 27.18
N SER A 12 11.04 -9.23 26.76
CA SER A 12 12.30 -9.16 26.01
C SER A 12 12.09 -8.37 24.70
N VAL A 13 12.86 -7.30 24.53
CA VAL A 13 12.69 -6.36 23.43
C VAL A 13 13.04 -6.95 22.06
N VAL A 14 14.11 -7.75 21.98
CA VAL A 14 14.63 -8.28 20.70
C VAL A 14 13.61 -9.18 20.01
N PRO A 15 13.05 -10.24 20.65
CA PRO A 15 12.02 -11.08 20.02
C PRO A 15 10.79 -10.28 19.61
N THR A 16 10.35 -9.33 20.44
CA THR A 16 9.17 -8.49 20.17
C THR A 16 9.37 -7.64 18.92
N ILE A 17 10.52 -6.98 18.80
CA ILE A 17 10.82 -6.13 17.62
C ILE A 17 11.04 -6.99 16.38
N ILE A 18 11.80 -8.08 16.46
CA ILE A 18 12.06 -8.96 15.31
C ILE A 18 10.77 -9.58 14.79
N GLU A 19 9.85 -10.00 15.68
CA GLU A 19 8.54 -10.49 15.26
C GLU A 19 7.74 -9.41 14.52
N GLY A 20 7.69 -8.20 15.05
CA GLY A 20 7.02 -7.06 14.41
C GLY A 20 7.65 -6.70 13.06
N LEU A 21 8.98 -6.64 12.97
CA LEU A 21 9.69 -6.38 11.71
C LEU A 21 9.46 -7.47 10.67
N ARG A 22 9.39 -8.74 11.07
CA ARG A 22 9.06 -9.86 10.16
C ARG A 22 7.69 -9.67 9.52
N ARG A 23 6.72 -9.13 10.27
CA ARG A 23 5.37 -8.81 9.77
C ARG A 23 5.32 -7.56 8.91
N LEU A 24 6.36 -6.71 8.96
CA LEU A 24 6.51 -5.51 8.14
C LEU A 24 7.54 -5.67 7.01
N GLU A 25 8.16 -6.85 6.85
CA GLU A 25 9.21 -7.08 5.84
C GLU A 25 8.70 -6.84 4.40
N TYR A 26 7.38 -7.01 4.16
CA TYR A 26 6.75 -6.66 2.89
C TYR A 26 6.85 -5.16 2.53
N ARG A 27 7.16 -4.30 3.51
CA ARG A 27 7.34 -2.86 3.31
C ARG A 27 8.79 -2.49 2.91
N GLY A 28 9.78 -3.31 3.24
CA GLY A 28 11.17 -3.07 2.90
C GLY A 28 12.06 -4.22 3.36
N TYR A 29 13.04 -4.61 2.55
CA TYR A 29 13.88 -5.78 2.76
C TYR A 29 15.31 -5.62 2.24
N ASP A 30 15.74 -4.38 1.94
CA ASP A 30 17.08 -4.09 1.40
C ASP A 30 18.15 -4.07 2.50
N SER A 31 17.75 -3.72 3.70
CA SER A 31 18.56 -3.85 4.92
C SER A 31 17.68 -3.82 6.15
N ALA A 32 18.19 -4.31 7.27
CA ALA A 32 17.48 -4.29 8.55
C ALA A 32 18.43 -3.96 9.70
N GLY A 33 17.87 -3.43 10.79
CA GLY A 33 18.64 -3.21 12.01
C GLY A 33 17.77 -2.96 13.22
N ILE A 34 18.40 -3.09 14.39
CA ILE A 34 17.79 -2.92 15.72
C ILE A 34 18.72 -2.14 16.61
N ALA A 35 18.16 -1.25 17.42
CA ALA A 35 18.84 -0.65 18.55
C ALA A 35 18.08 -0.97 19.84
N VAL A 36 18.82 -1.36 20.86
CA VAL A 36 18.28 -1.81 22.14
C VAL A 36 18.94 -1.03 23.27
N ALA A 37 18.17 -0.64 24.27
CA ALA A 37 18.64 0.05 25.45
C ALA A 37 18.00 -0.54 26.73
N GLY A 38 18.49 -0.08 27.92
CA GLY A 38 18.06 -0.61 29.21
C GLY A 38 18.74 -1.93 29.59
N GLY A 39 19.75 -2.36 28.85
CA GLY A 39 20.62 -3.47 29.19
C GLY A 39 21.92 -3.01 29.88
N PRO A 40 22.79 -3.97 30.28
CA PRO A 40 24.04 -3.68 31.02
C PRO A 40 25.07 -2.87 30.21
N HIS A 41 24.91 -2.83 28.89
CA HIS A 41 25.85 -2.18 27.96
C HIS A 41 25.34 -0.87 27.37
N GLY A 42 24.26 -0.29 27.92
CA GLY A 42 23.67 0.96 27.45
C GLY A 42 22.91 0.81 26.14
N LEU A 43 23.26 1.61 25.12
CA LEU A 43 22.62 1.58 23.80
C LEU A 43 23.43 0.71 22.82
N GLU A 44 22.88 -0.42 22.44
CA GLU A 44 23.50 -1.39 21.53
C GLU A 44 22.78 -1.40 20.18
N LEU A 45 23.53 -1.54 19.10
CA LEU A 45 23.04 -1.49 17.71
C LEU A 45 23.51 -2.73 16.94
N ARG A 46 22.61 -3.33 16.14
CA ARG A 46 22.93 -4.38 15.16
C ARG A 46 22.27 -4.05 13.84
N ARG A 47 23.00 -4.20 12.75
CA ARG A 47 22.54 -3.91 11.39
C ARG A 47 23.03 -4.97 10.43
N ALA A 48 22.28 -5.21 9.35
CA ALA A 48 22.67 -6.11 8.28
C ALA A 48 22.07 -5.67 6.93
N PRO A 49 22.79 -5.80 5.83
CA PRO A 49 22.23 -5.67 4.49
C PRO A 49 21.35 -6.88 4.14
N GLY A 50 20.33 -6.68 3.28
CA GLY A 50 19.41 -7.72 2.82
C GLY A 50 18.27 -8.00 3.78
N LYS A 51 17.62 -9.16 3.61
CA LYS A 51 16.43 -9.56 4.36
C LYS A 51 16.66 -9.70 5.86
N LEU A 52 15.58 -9.62 6.64
CA LEU A 52 15.59 -9.67 8.11
C LEU A 52 16.36 -10.86 8.69
N LYS A 53 16.34 -12.02 8.01
CA LYS A 53 17.12 -13.21 8.40
C LYS A 53 18.64 -12.94 8.54
N ASN A 54 19.17 -11.96 7.79
CA ASN A 54 20.59 -11.60 7.90
C ASN A 54 20.84 -10.85 9.22
N LEU A 55 19.92 -9.98 9.63
CA LEU A 55 19.99 -9.32 10.94
C LEU A 55 19.85 -10.35 12.09
N GLU A 56 18.94 -11.32 11.97
CA GLU A 56 18.81 -12.41 12.95
C GLU A 56 20.13 -13.16 13.13
N ALA A 57 20.82 -13.49 12.02
CA ALA A 57 22.12 -14.14 12.06
C ALA A 57 23.23 -13.29 12.72
N VAL A 58 23.16 -11.96 12.62
CA VAL A 58 24.07 -11.03 13.33
C VAL A 58 23.75 -11.02 14.82
N ILE A 59 22.48 -10.96 15.19
CA ILE A 59 22.02 -10.99 16.59
C ILE A 59 22.40 -12.31 17.28
N ASP A 60 22.26 -13.44 16.58
CA ASP A 60 22.63 -14.76 17.10
C ASP A 60 24.14 -14.84 17.43
N LYS A 61 25.00 -14.18 16.62
CA LYS A 61 26.45 -14.12 16.85
C LYS A 61 26.85 -13.12 17.93
N SER A 62 26.12 -12.01 18.03
CA SER A 62 26.40 -10.92 18.97
C SER A 62 25.08 -10.46 19.61
N PRO A 63 24.57 -11.22 20.61
CA PRO A 63 23.29 -10.96 21.26
C PRO A 63 23.24 -9.60 21.92
N VAL A 64 22.05 -8.97 21.90
CA VAL A 64 21.73 -7.72 22.60
C VAL A 64 20.54 -7.93 23.51
N ASN A 65 20.55 -7.27 24.66
CA ASN A 65 19.50 -7.40 25.67
C ASN A 65 19.10 -6.05 26.23
N GLY A 66 17.80 -5.88 26.47
CA GLY A 66 17.24 -4.68 27.06
C GLY A 66 15.72 -4.77 27.19
N THR A 67 15.12 -3.68 27.68
CA THR A 67 13.67 -3.62 27.93
C THR A 67 12.96 -2.64 26.99
N PHE A 68 13.69 -1.88 26.19
CA PHE A 68 13.14 -1.00 25.16
C PHE A 68 14.10 -0.89 23.99
N GLY A 69 13.52 -0.65 22.83
CA GLY A 69 14.30 -0.60 21.59
C GLY A 69 13.47 -0.13 20.41
N ILE A 70 14.18 0.06 19.30
CA ILE A 70 13.62 0.35 17.99
C ILE A 70 14.27 -0.53 16.94
N GLY A 71 13.49 -0.94 15.95
CA GLY A 71 13.98 -1.69 14.81
C GLY A 71 13.41 -1.14 13.51
N HIS A 72 14.10 -1.47 12.43
CA HIS A 72 13.78 -0.97 11.10
C HIS A 72 14.07 -1.99 10.01
N THR A 73 13.19 -2.08 9.01
CA THR A 73 13.46 -2.71 7.73
C THR A 73 13.40 -1.66 6.65
N ARG A 74 14.49 -1.55 5.85
CA ARG A 74 14.69 -0.45 4.93
C ARG A 74 14.32 -0.82 3.50
N TRP A 75 13.66 0.10 2.83
CA TRP A 75 13.58 0.23 1.39
C TRP A 75 14.49 1.38 0.97
N ALA A 76 15.53 1.09 0.18
CA ALA A 76 16.56 2.08 -0.14
C ALA A 76 16.04 3.13 -1.14
N THR A 77 15.92 4.38 -0.68
CA THR A 77 15.66 5.57 -1.52
C THR A 77 16.94 6.37 -1.74
N HIS A 78 17.77 6.55 -0.69
CA HIS A 78 19.05 7.24 -0.71
C HIS A 78 20.15 6.35 -0.16
N GLY A 79 21.25 6.18 -0.90
CA GLY A 79 22.36 5.32 -0.53
C GLY A 79 22.10 3.82 -0.78
N ARG A 80 23.17 3.09 -1.11
CA ARG A 80 23.12 1.65 -1.42
C ARG A 80 22.69 0.82 -0.20
N PRO A 81 22.16 -0.40 -0.38
CA PRO A 81 21.83 -1.29 0.73
C PRO A 81 23.10 -1.92 1.34
N THR A 82 23.83 -1.14 2.12
CA THR A 82 25.01 -1.54 2.89
C THR A 82 24.69 -1.53 4.38
N GLU A 83 25.60 -2.05 5.21
CA GLU A 83 25.44 -2.01 6.66
C GLU A 83 25.46 -0.56 7.19
N GLU A 84 26.32 0.29 6.65
CA GLU A 84 26.46 1.70 7.04
C GLU A 84 25.18 2.48 6.76
N ASN A 85 24.49 2.14 5.67
CA ASN A 85 23.26 2.78 5.26
C ASN A 85 22.00 2.14 5.86
N ALA A 86 22.12 1.08 6.65
CA ALA A 86 21.02 0.46 7.36
C ALA A 86 20.65 1.27 8.62
N HIS A 87 19.35 1.41 8.87
CA HIS A 87 18.84 2.03 10.12
C HIS A 87 18.88 1.01 11.27
N PRO A 88 18.93 1.49 12.53
CA PRO A 88 18.99 2.88 13.02
C PRO A 88 20.33 3.57 12.75
N HIS A 89 20.28 4.91 12.59
CA HIS A 89 21.48 5.76 12.51
C HIS A 89 21.81 6.40 13.85
N ARG A 90 23.12 6.55 14.14
CA ARG A 90 23.64 7.21 15.34
C ARG A 90 23.94 8.67 15.10
N ASP A 91 23.92 9.45 16.18
CA ASP A 91 24.56 10.76 16.27
C ASP A 91 26.11 10.65 16.31
N GLY A 92 26.81 11.77 16.31
CA GLY A 92 28.27 11.81 16.36
C GLY A 92 28.84 11.26 17.66
N SER A 93 28.14 11.40 18.78
CA SER A 93 28.56 10.89 20.10
C SER A 93 28.24 9.40 20.30
N GLY A 94 27.35 8.83 19.48
CA GLY A 94 26.85 7.46 19.58
C GLY A 94 25.85 7.25 20.72
N THR A 95 25.35 8.32 21.34
CA THR A 95 24.43 8.26 22.49
C THR A 95 22.95 8.30 22.09
N LEU A 96 22.68 8.58 20.83
CA LEU A 96 21.32 8.71 20.28
C LEU A 96 21.22 7.91 18.98
N VAL A 97 20.06 7.30 18.76
CA VAL A 97 19.73 6.59 17.52
C VAL A 97 18.38 7.00 16.98
N VAL A 98 18.27 7.01 15.65
CA VAL A 98 17.06 7.37 14.92
C VAL A 98 16.75 6.31 13.88
N VAL A 99 15.48 5.91 13.79
CA VAL A 99 14.88 5.25 12.63
C VAL A 99 13.96 6.24 11.91
N HIS A 100 13.87 6.14 10.60
CA HIS A 100 13.14 7.10 9.78
C HIS A 100 12.51 6.42 8.58
N ASN A 101 11.25 6.74 8.35
CA ASN A 101 10.52 6.53 7.11
C ASN A 101 10.21 7.90 6.51
N GLY A 102 10.64 8.18 5.32
CA GLY A 102 10.39 9.47 4.69
C GLY A 102 11.54 9.93 3.83
N ILE A 103 11.54 11.22 3.50
CA ILE A 103 12.59 11.91 2.77
C ILE A 103 12.79 13.30 3.39
N VAL A 104 14.01 13.63 3.74
CA VAL A 104 14.42 14.98 4.17
C VAL A 104 14.81 15.78 2.93
N GLU A 105 13.90 16.56 2.37
CA GLU A 105 14.11 17.28 1.10
C GLU A 105 15.24 18.32 1.19
N ASN A 106 15.38 19.00 2.33
CA ASN A 106 16.44 19.99 2.57
C ASN A 106 17.74 19.38 3.12
N TYR A 107 17.97 18.06 2.94
CA TYR A 107 19.09 17.34 3.57
C TYR A 107 20.45 17.89 3.22
N LEU A 108 20.69 18.34 1.98
CA LEU A 108 21.98 18.90 1.54
C LEU A 108 22.33 20.17 2.32
N THR A 109 21.37 21.08 2.47
CA THR A 109 21.56 22.34 3.22
C THR A 109 21.83 22.06 4.70
N LEU A 110 21.07 21.14 5.30
CA LEU A 110 21.25 20.77 6.70
C LEU A 110 22.59 20.07 6.92
N LYS A 111 23.01 19.17 6.00
CA LYS A 111 24.30 18.48 6.05
C LYS A 111 25.47 19.46 6.00
N GLN A 112 25.44 20.43 5.08
CA GLN A 112 26.50 21.46 4.99
C GLN A 112 26.61 22.29 6.27
N MET A 113 25.49 22.69 6.85
CA MET A 113 25.44 23.42 8.10
C MET A 113 26.04 22.61 9.27
N LEU A 114 25.66 21.33 9.38
CA LEU A 114 26.17 20.45 10.44
C LEU A 114 27.68 20.15 10.26
N ILE A 115 28.15 19.95 9.03
CA ILE A 115 29.60 19.81 8.73
C ILE A 115 30.35 21.06 9.15
N ALA A 116 29.82 22.27 8.89
CA ALA A 116 30.44 23.51 9.33
C ALA A 116 30.52 23.63 10.86
N LYS A 117 29.64 22.94 11.61
CA LYS A 117 29.68 22.81 13.07
C LYS A 117 30.55 21.64 13.56
N GLY A 118 31.21 20.91 12.65
CA GLY A 118 32.14 19.82 12.97
C GLY A 118 31.51 18.43 13.05
N HIS A 119 30.24 18.24 12.65
CA HIS A 119 29.64 16.91 12.53
C HIS A 119 30.27 16.13 11.37
N LYS A 120 30.51 14.83 11.56
CA LYS A 120 30.98 13.91 10.52
C LYS A 120 29.88 12.91 10.20
N PHE A 121 29.68 12.64 8.91
CA PHE A 121 28.68 11.72 8.40
C PHE A 121 29.36 10.47 7.85
N PHE A 122 28.78 9.31 8.13
CA PHE A 122 29.31 7.99 7.75
C PHE A 122 28.43 7.32 6.70
N SER A 123 27.14 7.65 6.66
CA SER A 123 26.21 7.10 5.70
C SER A 123 25.90 8.07 4.55
N GLU A 124 25.34 7.49 3.50
CA GLU A 124 24.80 8.24 2.35
C GLU A 124 23.34 8.62 2.55
N THR A 125 22.73 8.29 3.71
CA THR A 125 21.30 8.47 3.95
C THR A 125 20.98 9.88 4.47
N ASP A 126 19.78 10.34 4.19
CA ASP A 126 19.22 11.55 4.75
C ASP A 126 18.86 11.41 6.24
N THR A 127 18.65 10.18 6.71
CA THR A 127 18.28 9.89 8.11
C THR A 127 19.35 10.22 9.12
N GLU A 128 20.64 10.02 8.79
CA GLU A 128 21.74 10.34 9.69
C GLU A 128 21.74 11.83 10.07
N ILE A 129 21.25 12.69 9.17
CA ILE A 129 21.12 14.13 9.42
C ILE A 129 20.16 14.40 10.59
N ILE A 130 19.08 13.63 10.71
CA ILE A 130 18.11 13.78 11.80
C ILE A 130 18.78 13.50 13.15
N ALA A 131 19.59 12.44 13.24
CA ALA A 131 20.33 12.12 14.46
C ALA A 131 21.27 13.27 14.86
N HIS A 132 22.03 13.80 13.90
CA HIS A 132 22.93 14.93 14.14
C HIS A 132 22.20 16.24 14.42
N LEU A 133 21.00 16.47 13.87
CA LEU A 133 20.19 17.64 14.22
C LEU A 133 19.71 17.58 15.67
N ILE A 134 19.28 16.42 16.15
CA ILE A 134 18.85 16.25 17.55
C ILE A 134 20.04 16.44 18.49
N GLU A 135 21.22 15.90 18.13
CA GLU A 135 22.48 16.13 18.87
C GLU A 135 22.80 17.63 18.95
N ASP A 136 22.75 18.35 17.83
CA ASP A 136 23.00 19.80 17.74
C ASP A 136 22.05 20.60 18.67
N GLU A 137 20.79 20.22 18.75
CA GLU A 137 19.80 20.87 19.65
C GLU A 137 20.07 20.58 21.13
N LEU A 138 20.53 19.38 21.49
CA LEU A 138 20.94 19.04 22.86
C LEU A 138 22.18 19.82 23.27
N GLU A 139 23.17 19.96 22.40
CA GLU A 139 24.41 20.74 22.64
C GLU A 139 24.12 22.23 22.77
N LEU A 140 23.33 22.79 21.85
CA LEU A 140 22.93 24.21 21.89
C LEU A 140 22.25 24.57 23.22
N ALA A 141 21.36 23.70 23.69
CA ALA A 141 20.66 23.91 24.97
C ALA A 141 21.60 23.85 26.18
N SER A 142 22.62 23.00 26.10
CA SER A 142 23.64 22.85 27.17
C SER A 142 24.68 23.95 27.18
N GLY A 143 24.66 24.87 26.18
CA GLY A 143 25.69 25.91 26.05
C GLY A 143 27.07 25.38 25.66
N VAL A 144 27.17 24.11 25.30
CA VAL A 144 28.41 23.44 24.89
C VAL A 144 28.50 23.52 23.36
N SER A 145 29.32 24.44 22.87
CA SER A 145 29.68 24.45 21.44
C SER A 145 31.02 23.72 21.30
N LEU A 146 30.96 22.47 20.86
CA LEU A 146 32.17 21.73 20.52
C LEU A 146 32.78 22.30 19.23
N LYS A 147 34.11 22.60 19.27
CA LYS A 147 34.80 23.06 18.06
C LYS A 147 35.01 21.93 17.07
N PRO A 148 35.18 22.25 15.77
CA PRO A 148 35.60 21.25 14.80
C PRO A 148 36.89 20.54 15.28
N GLY A 149 36.83 19.22 15.43
CA GLY A 149 37.92 18.39 15.94
C GLY A 149 37.85 17.98 17.43
N GLU A 150 36.95 18.58 18.22
CA GLU A 150 36.71 18.19 19.63
C GLU A 150 35.62 17.11 19.76
N ARG A 151 34.85 16.85 18.68
CA ARG A 151 33.85 15.78 18.66
C ARG A 151 34.53 14.42 18.59
N THR A 152 34.36 13.62 19.61
CA THR A 152 34.79 12.22 19.58
C THR A 152 33.80 11.40 18.77
N HIS A 153 34.17 11.08 17.52
CA HIS A 153 33.34 10.23 16.68
C HIS A 153 33.54 8.77 17.06
N ARG A 154 32.59 8.18 17.76
CA ARG A 154 32.55 6.74 18.08
C ARG A 154 31.74 5.91 17.07
N ALA A 155 31.28 6.53 15.99
CA ALA A 155 30.49 5.85 14.98
C ALA A 155 31.26 4.80 14.16
N ASP A 156 32.59 4.82 14.20
CA ASP A 156 33.47 3.89 13.47
C ASP A 156 33.51 2.46 14.03
N ILE A 157 32.83 2.19 15.15
CA ILE A 157 32.87 0.89 15.79
C ILE A 157 31.45 0.28 15.74
N ALA A 158 31.26 -0.70 14.84
CA ALA A 158 30.02 -1.46 14.71
C ALA A 158 29.56 -2.14 16.01
N GLU A 159 30.47 -2.29 16.98
CA GLU A 159 30.27 -2.93 18.30
C GLU A 159 30.51 -1.98 19.48
N ALA A 160 30.52 -0.66 19.31
CA ALA A 160 30.78 0.26 20.40
C ALA A 160 29.72 0.17 21.49
N VAL A 161 30.10 -0.36 22.63
CA VAL A 161 29.36 -0.25 23.89
C VAL A 161 29.39 1.22 24.32
N VAL A 162 28.25 1.92 24.23
CA VAL A 162 28.15 3.28 24.73
C VAL A 162 27.74 3.22 26.20
N HIS A 163 28.71 3.50 27.08
CA HIS A 163 28.43 3.67 28.49
C HIS A 163 27.45 4.82 28.71
N THR A 164 26.54 4.66 29.66
CA THR A 164 25.58 5.73 30.03
C THR A 164 26.36 7.03 30.27
N PRO A 165 26.04 8.11 29.56
CA PRO A 165 26.71 9.39 29.74
C PRO A 165 26.55 9.91 31.17
N THR A 166 27.60 10.50 31.73
CA THR A 166 27.60 11.02 33.10
C THR A 166 26.93 12.39 33.22
N THR A 167 26.61 13.04 32.11
CA THR A 167 26.01 14.38 32.07
C THR A 167 24.54 14.30 31.62
N THR A 168 23.64 14.90 32.39
CA THR A 168 22.22 15.05 32.00
C THR A 168 22.10 16.19 31.00
N PRO A 169 21.40 15.99 29.86
CA PRO A 169 21.12 17.07 28.92
C PRO A 169 20.32 18.22 29.57
N ALA A 170 20.53 19.45 29.10
CA ALA A 170 19.82 20.63 29.61
C ALA A 170 18.33 20.69 29.22
N ILE A 171 17.95 19.95 28.16
CA ILE A 171 16.55 19.77 27.72
C ILE A 171 16.25 18.29 27.58
N PRO A 172 14.98 17.87 27.76
CA PRO A 172 14.57 16.49 27.56
C PRO A 172 14.59 16.11 26.07
N LEU A 173 14.66 14.78 25.79
CA LEU A 173 14.78 14.24 24.45
C LEU A 173 13.65 14.72 23.52
N GLU A 174 12.41 14.71 23.99
CA GLU A 174 11.24 15.16 23.22
C GLU A 174 11.33 16.63 22.81
N GLU A 175 11.98 17.49 23.60
CA GLU A 175 12.16 18.88 23.22
C GLU A 175 13.26 19.04 22.16
N ALA A 176 14.34 18.28 22.26
CA ALA A 176 15.38 18.25 21.22
C ALA A 176 14.82 17.73 19.89
N VAL A 177 14.04 16.65 19.93
CA VAL A 177 13.34 16.12 18.75
C VAL A 177 12.39 17.16 18.15
N ARG A 178 11.58 17.82 18.99
CA ARG A 178 10.64 18.87 18.54
C ARG A 178 11.33 20.03 17.85
N ARG A 179 12.49 20.46 18.33
CA ARG A 179 13.27 21.52 17.70
C ARG A 179 13.89 21.05 16.39
N ALA A 180 14.42 19.84 16.36
CA ALA A 180 15.02 19.25 15.17
C ALA A 180 14.00 19.08 14.04
N VAL A 181 12.82 18.52 14.30
CA VAL A 181 11.79 18.29 13.26
C VAL A 181 11.24 19.57 12.65
N LYS A 182 11.24 20.69 13.39
CA LYS A 182 10.84 22.00 12.84
C LYS A 182 11.82 22.55 11.78
N ARG A 183 13.04 22.01 11.71
CA ARG A 183 14.07 22.39 10.74
C ARG A 183 14.04 21.52 9.49
N ILE A 184 13.31 20.42 9.52
CA ILE A 184 13.18 19.48 8.40
C ILE A 184 12.09 19.96 7.45
N THR A 185 12.40 19.98 6.16
CA THR A 185 11.42 20.08 5.08
C THR A 185 11.28 18.71 4.45
N GLY A 186 10.04 18.27 4.19
CA GLY A 186 9.74 16.95 3.63
C GLY A 186 8.87 16.10 4.54
N ALA A 187 8.77 14.83 4.21
CA ALA A 187 7.90 13.87 4.90
C ALA A 187 8.73 12.94 5.79
N PHE A 188 8.30 12.74 7.06
CA PHE A 188 9.00 11.87 7.99
C PHE A 188 8.07 11.20 9.01
N ALA A 189 8.40 9.94 9.35
CA ALA A 189 7.97 9.27 10.56
C ALA A 189 9.22 8.73 11.24
N ILE A 190 9.51 9.19 12.45
CA ILE A 190 10.74 8.86 13.17
C ILE A 190 10.47 8.20 14.51
N GLY A 191 11.41 7.33 14.91
CA GLY A 191 11.52 6.82 16.27
C GLY A 191 12.92 7.10 16.80
N VAL A 192 13.03 7.61 18.02
CA VAL A 192 14.28 8.09 18.63
C VAL A 192 14.48 7.46 20.00
N LEU A 193 15.67 6.92 20.24
CA LEU A 193 16.16 6.48 21.55
C LEU A 193 17.41 7.24 21.94
N SER A 194 17.59 7.48 23.24
CA SER A 194 18.80 8.10 23.79
C SER A 194 19.32 7.31 24.99
N ALA A 195 20.64 7.15 25.06
CA ALA A 195 21.32 6.60 26.24
C ALA A 195 21.23 7.52 27.47
N HIS A 196 20.96 8.81 27.27
CA HIS A 196 20.76 9.77 28.35
C HIS A 196 19.41 9.59 29.07
N GLU A 197 18.39 9.12 28.34
CA GLU A 197 17.03 8.89 28.85
C GLU A 197 16.56 7.48 28.48
N PRO A 198 17.14 6.45 29.10
CA PRO A 198 17.00 5.08 28.65
C PRO A 198 15.60 4.46 28.79
N ASN A 199 14.66 5.12 29.45
CA ASN A 199 13.27 4.66 29.63
C ASN A 199 12.27 5.47 28.78
N LYS A 200 12.73 6.03 27.68
CA LYS A 200 11.93 6.89 26.82
C LYS A 200 12.14 6.55 25.35
N LEU A 201 11.05 6.43 24.60
CA LEU A 201 11.02 6.38 23.15
C LEU A 201 10.20 7.55 22.65
N VAL A 202 10.75 8.36 21.76
CA VAL A 202 10.07 9.52 21.19
C VAL A 202 9.77 9.21 19.72
N ALA A 203 8.53 9.44 19.31
CA ALA A 203 8.09 9.33 17.93
C ALA A 203 7.51 10.65 17.44
N ALA A 204 7.76 11.02 16.18
CA ALA A 204 7.18 12.20 15.55
C ALA A 204 6.80 11.89 14.10
N ARG A 205 5.74 12.53 13.60
CA ARG A 205 5.20 12.25 12.28
C ARG A 205 4.84 13.51 11.50
N MET A 206 5.18 13.46 10.19
CA MET A 206 4.70 14.36 9.14
C MET A 206 4.67 13.57 7.82
N GLY A 207 3.51 13.10 7.35
CA GLY A 207 3.33 12.35 6.11
C GLY A 207 3.30 10.82 6.32
N PRO A 208 4.44 10.08 6.30
CA PRO A 208 4.44 8.62 6.39
C PRO A 208 3.74 8.09 7.63
N PRO A 209 3.05 6.92 7.56
CA PRO A 209 2.26 6.43 8.67
C PRO A 209 3.13 6.05 9.88
N ALA A 210 2.60 6.37 11.07
CA ALA A 210 3.09 5.88 12.35
C ALA A 210 1.91 5.67 13.30
N VAL A 211 1.93 4.58 14.04
CA VAL A 211 0.89 4.21 14.99
C VAL A 211 1.48 3.90 16.34
N ILE A 212 0.74 4.22 17.39
CA ILE A 212 1.07 3.90 18.77
C ILE A 212 0.14 2.79 19.24
N GLY A 213 0.72 1.64 19.60
CA GLY A 213 0.00 0.52 20.21
C GLY A 213 -0.03 0.65 21.73
N ILE A 214 -1.21 0.46 22.33
CA ILE A 214 -1.42 0.56 23.75
C ILE A 214 -1.78 -0.82 24.28
N GLY A 215 -0.82 -1.48 24.95
CA GLY A 215 -1.00 -2.76 25.63
C GLY A 215 -1.15 -2.60 27.14
N GLU A 216 -1.21 -3.73 27.86
CA GLU A 216 -1.26 -3.76 29.33
C GLU A 216 0.17 -3.64 29.91
N GLY A 217 0.54 -2.40 30.31
CA GLY A 217 1.88 -2.11 30.84
C GLY A 217 3.00 -2.18 29.78
N GLU A 218 2.64 -2.15 28.53
CA GLU A 218 3.58 -2.13 27.38
C GLU A 218 3.06 -1.24 26.27
N PHE A 219 3.98 -0.57 25.56
CA PHE A 219 3.66 0.38 24.49
C PHE A 219 4.52 0.15 23.27
N PHE A 220 3.95 0.43 22.12
CA PHE A 220 4.55 0.13 20.83
C PHE A 220 4.51 1.37 19.93
N LEU A 221 5.57 1.53 19.13
CA LEU A 221 5.57 2.33 17.92
C LEU A 221 5.61 1.39 16.73
N ALA A 222 4.80 1.62 15.70
CA ALA A 222 4.95 0.89 14.43
C ALA A 222 4.61 1.80 13.24
N SER A 223 5.18 1.50 12.09
CA SER A 223 4.80 2.16 10.84
C SER A 223 3.54 1.58 10.23
N ASP A 224 3.06 0.42 10.71
CA ASP A 224 1.79 -0.18 10.29
C ASP A 224 1.25 -1.13 11.37
N VAL A 225 -0.07 -1.25 11.40
CA VAL A 225 -0.81 -2.06 12.38
C VAL A 225 -0.37 -3.54 12.44
N PRO A 226 -0.15 -4.24 11.29
CA PRO A 226 0.26 -5.66 11.32
C PRO A 226 1.51 -5.92 12.16
N GLY A 227 2.44 -4.96 12.27
CA GLY A 227 3.67 -5.11 13.05
C GLY A 227 3.45 -5.31 14.55
N ILE A 228 2.31 -4.86 15.09
CA ILE A 228 2.02 -4.89 16.53
C ILE A 228 0.66 -5.50 16.88
N LEU A 229 -0.10 -5.95 15.89
CA LEU A 229 -1.48 -6.45 16.05
C LEU A 229 -1.59 -7.66 16.99
N HIS A 230 -0.54 -8.48 17.10
CA HIS A 230 -0.49 -9.63 18.01
C HIS A 230 -0.33 -9.24 19.49
N HIS A 231 0.18 -8.04 19.73
CA HIS A 231 0.41 -7.53 21.08
C HIS A 231 -0.75 -6.69 21.58
N THR A 232 -1.32 -5.85 20.71
CA THR A 232 -2.48 -5.01 21.05
C THR A 232 -3.32 -4.68 19.83
N ARG A 233 -4.63 -4.53 20.06
CA ARG A 233 -5.60 -4.03 19.09
C ARG A 233 -6.00 -2.57 19.34
N ASN A 234 -5.54 -1.97 20.44
CA ASN A 234 -5.82 -0.58 20.77
C ASN A 234 -4.73 0.30 20.15
N ILE A 235 -5.06 0.95 19.05
CA ILE A 235 -4.12 1.68 18.19
C ILE A 235 -4.50 3.15 18.13
N HIS A 236 -3.56 4.03 18.41
CA HIS A 236 -3.66 5.45 18.10
C HIS A 236 -2.85 5.73 16.82
N PHE A 237 -3.52 6.25 15.80
CA PHE A 237 -2.87 6.68 14.56
C PHE A 237 -2.35 8.09 14.75
N LEU A 238 -1.03 8.29 14.67
CA LEU A 238 -0.46 9.64 14.73
C LEU A 238 -0.93 10.48 13.54
N ALA A 239 -1.34 11.71 13.80
CA ALA A 239 -1.63 12.69 12.76
C ALA A 239 -0.36 13.48 12.39
N ASP A 240 -0.42 14.24 11.28
CA ASP A 240 0.66 15.13 10.90
C ASP A 240 0.88 16.21 11.97
N GLY A 241 2.14 16.43 12.35
CA GLY A 241 2.51 17.39 13.38
C GLY A 241 2.38 16.87 14.82
N GLU A 242 2.09 15.58 15.03
CA GLU A 242 2.05 14.96 16.34
C GLU A 242 3.38 14.35 16.75
N LEU A 243 3.67 14.46 18.07
CA LEU A 243 4.81 13.86 18.74
C LEU A 243 4.33 13.03 19.94
N ALA A 244 4.68 11.74 19.95
CA ALA A 244 4.38 10.81 21.02
C ALA A 244 5.62 10.51 21.87
N ILE A 245 5.43 10.49 23.19
CA ILE A 245 6.45 10.14 24.17
C ILE A 245 5.97 8.88 24.87
N LEU A 246 6.65 7.77 24.61
CA LEU A 246 6.36 6.47 25.24
C LEU A 246 7.32 6.27 26.41
N THR A 247 6.74 5.92 27.57
CA THR A 247 7.47 5.59 28.79
C THR A 247 6.92 4.29 29.38
N PRO A 248 7.56 3.63 30.33
CA PRO A 248 7.00 2.45 31.00
C PRO A 248 5.64 2.69 31.68
N THR A 249 5.32 3.94 31.97
CA THR A 249 4.11 4.33 32.70
C THR A 249 2.97 4.82 31.80
N GLY A 250 3.23 5.05 30.52
CA GLY A 250 2.20 5.54 29.60
C GLY A 250 2.72 6.24 28.36
N VAL A 251 1.78 6.78 27.60
CA VAL A 251 2.02 7.55 26.37
C VAL A 251 1.50 8.98 26.59
N THR A 252 2.35 9.96 26.30
CA THR A 252 1.98 11.38 26.25
C THR A 252 2.02 11.84 24.79
N LEU A 253 1.00 12.56 24.34
CA LEU A 253 0.89 13.09 22.99
C LEU A 253 0.89 14.62 23.02
N THR A 254 1.68 15.23 22.12
CA THR A 254 1.74 16.69 21.93
C THR A 254 1.79 17.02 20.44
N ASP A 255 1.49 18.27 20.10
CA ASP A 255 1.90 18.81 18.81
C ASP A 255 3.38 19.26 18.79
N PHE A 256 3.87 19.72 17.64
CA PHE A 256 5.24 20.27 17.51
C PHE A 256 5.43 21.61 18.23
N ASN A 257 4.38 22.20 18.81
CA ASN A 257 4.45 23.39 19.67
C ASN A 257 4.34 23.07 21.17
N ALA A 258 4.42 21.78 21.53
CA ALA A 258 4.30 21.26 22.89
C ALA A 258 2.89 21.40 23.51
N ASN A 259 1.86 21.69 22.71
CA ASN A 259 0.50 21.66 23.20
C ASN A 259 0.07 20.21 23.44
N PRO A 260 -0.48 19.86 24.61
CA PRO A 260 -0.93 18.50 24.89
C PRO A 260 -2.14 18.13 24.01
N LEU A 261 -2.13 16.91 23.50
CA LEU A 261 -3.18 16.35 22.67
C LEU A 261 -3.81 15.12 23.34
N PRO A 262 -5.11 14.87 23.10
CA PRO A 262 -5.77 13.69 23.66
C PRO A 262 -5.37 12.43 22.90
N LEU A 263 -4.98 11.40 23.62
CA LEU A 263 -4.78 10.06 23.06
C LEU A 263 -6.15 9.45 22.71
N LYS A 264 -6.37 9.08 21.44
CA LYS A 264 -7.63 8.54 20.93
C LYS A 264 -7.41 7.14 20.33
N PRO A 265 -7.28 6.09 21.14
CA PRO A 265 -7.08 4.75 20.63
C PRO A 265 -8.36 4.24 19.95
N GLN A 266 -8.18 3.59 18.81
CA GLN A 266 -9.22 2.87 18.08
C GLN A 266 -8.94 1.38 18.20
N ARG A 267 -9.99 0.56 18.36
CA ARG A 267 -9.87 -0.87 18.40
C ARG A 267 -9.91 -1.46 17.00
N ILE A 268 -8.82 -2.08 16.58
CA ILE A 268 -8.72 -2.76 15.28
C ILE A 268 -9.48 -4.09 15.35
N SER A 269 -10.39 -4.30 14.42
CA SER A 269 -11.22 -5.51 14.32
C SER A 269 -10.54 -6.68 13.59
N TRP A 270 -9.39 -6.47 12.95
CA TRP A 270 -8.69 -7.51 12.21
C TRP A 270 -8.25 -8.66 13.13
N ASP A 271 -8.46 -9.89 12.62
CA ASP A 271 -7.91 -11.07 13.28
C ASP A 271 -6.42 -11.21 12.90
N PRO A 272 -5.51 -11.32 13.89
CA PRO A 272 -4.09 -11.58 13.63
C PRO A 272 -3.84 -12.83 12.76
N ILE A 273 -4.67 -13.87 12.88
CA ILE A 273 -4.59 -15.09 12.07
C ILE A 273 -4.79 -14.82 10.58
N GLN A 274 -5.54 -13.77 10.23
CA GLN A 274 -5.74 -13.37 8.83
C GLN A 274 -4.45 -12.85 8.16
N ALA A 275 -3.48 -12.38 8.93
CA ALA A 275 -2.17 -11.96 8.46
C ALA A 275 -1.17 -13.12 8.31
N GLU A 276 -1.59 -14.39 8.48
CA GLU A 276 -0.77 -15.59 8.31
C GLU A 276 -1.05 -16.28 6.97
N LYS A 277 -0.13 -17.14 6.49
CA LYS A 277 -0.29 -17.84 5.20
C LYS A 277 -1.38 -18.92 5.20
N ALA A 278 -1.89 -19.33 6.37
CA ALA A 278 -3.00 -20.30 6.52
C ALA A 278 -2.85 -21.58 5.67
N GLY A 279 -1.63 -22.11 5.58
CA GLY A 279 -1.31 -23.32 4.81
C GLY A 279 -0.99 -23.10 3.33
N TYR A 280 -1.19 -21.91 2.79
CA TYR A 280 -0.79 -21.57 1.42
C TYR A 280 0.73 -21.37 1.31
N LYS A 281 1.28 -21.70 0.15
CA LYS A 281 2.71 -21.53 -0.13
C LYS A 281 3.13 -20.04 -0.11
N HIS A 282 2.28 -19.16 -0.63
CA HIS A 282 2.52 -17.72 -0.75
C HIS A 282 1.31 -16.92 -0.27
N PHE A 283 1.54 -15.69 0.20
CA PHE A 283 0.46 -14.75 0.55
C PHE A 283 -0.40 -14.42 -0.66
N MET A 284 0.21 -14.15 -1.82
CA MET A 284 -0.54 -13.85 -3.03
C MET A 284 -1.54 -14.96 -3.38
N LEU A 285 -1.16 -16.24 -3.31
CA LEU A 285 -2.08 -17.33 -3.60
C LEU A 285 -3.23 -17.40 -2.58
N LYS A 286 -2.92 -17.21 -1.29
CA LYS A 286 -3.94 -17.10 -0.25
C LYS A 286 -4.93 -15.97 -0.55
N GLU A 287 -4.42 -14.80 -0.87
CA GLU A 287 -5.21 -13.59 -1.13
C GLU A 287 -6.07 -13.71 -2.39
N ILE A 288 -5.58 -14.41 -3.43
CA ILE A 288 -6.39 -14.80 -4.60
C ILE A 288 -7.57 -15.69 -4.15
N ASN A 289 -7.34 -16.64 -3.25
CA ASN A 289 -8.39 -17.53 -2.72
C ASN A 289 -9.31 -16.86 -1.69
N GLU A 290 -8.93 -15.75 -1.10
CA GLU A 290 -9.75 -14.95 -0.18
C GLU A 290 -10.75 -14.02 -0.89
N GLN A 291 -10.67 -13.85 -2.20
CA GLN A 291 -11.52 -12.93 -2.96
C GLN A 291 -13.03 -13.15 -2.75
N PRO A 292 -13.56 -14.39 -2.72
CA PRO A 292 -14.98 -14.60 -2.44
C PRO A 292 -15.42 -14.00 -1.10
N ARG A 293 -14.60 -14.18 -0.06
CA ARG A 293 -14.84 -13.61 1.26
C ARG A 293 -14.74 -12.09 1.25
N ALA A 294 -13.69 -11.54 0.62
CA ALA A 294 -13.48 -10.10 0.54
C ALA A 294 -14.67 -9.38 -0.11
N ILE A 295 -15.28 -9.98 -1.14
CA ILE A 295 -16.47 -9.42 -1.79
C ILE A 295 -17.69 -9.48 -0.88
N ARG A 296 -17.91 -10.61 -0.17
CA ARG A 296 -18.99 -10.70 0.84
C ARG A 296 -18.85 -9.63 1.91
N ASP A 297 -17.64 -9.47 2.45
CA ASP A 297 -17.36 -8.50 3.50
C ASP A 297 -17.51 -7.05 2.99
N THR A 298 -17.19 -6.78 1.71
CA THR A 298 -17.39 -5.47 1.06
C THR A 298 -18.87 -5.12 0.92
N THR A 299 -19.72 -6.10 0.66
CA THR A 299 -21.17 -5.88 0.42
C THR A 299 -22.02 -6.01 1.67
N LEU A 300 -21.48 -6.58 2.74
CA LEU A 300 -22.19 -6.86 3.99
C LEU A 300 -22.80 -5.59 4.59
N GLY A 301 -24.12 -5.60 4.82
CA GLY A 301 -24.88 -4.49 5.39
C GLY A 301 -25.08 -3.30 4.45
N ARG A 302 -24.65 -3.39 3.18
CA ARG A 302 -24.75 -2.30 2.20
C ARG A 302 -25.80 -2.50 1.14
N VAL A 303 -26.27 -3.71 0.93
CA VAL A 303 -27.27 -4.03 -0.10
C VAL A 303 -28.42 -4.83 0.50
N SER A 304 -29.65 -4.55 0.06
CA SER A 304 -30.85 -5.30 0.39
C SER A 304 -31.26 -6.14 -0.81
N LEU A 305 -31.29 -7.46 -0.67
CA LEU A 305 -31.75 -8.37 -1.72
C LEU A 305 -33.23 -8.21 -2.01
N ASP A 306 -34.05 -7.89 -1.00
CA ASP A 306 -35.49 -7.78 -1.14
C ASP A 306 -35.91 -6.51 -1.88
N THR A 307 -35.24 -5.39 -1.64
CA THR A 307 -35.60 -4.07 -2.16
C THR A 307 -34.66 -3.56 -3.25
N GLY A 308 -33.52 -4.19 -3.44
CA GLY A 308 -32.44 -3.71 -4.31
C GLY A 308 -31.75 -2.44 -3.80
N GLN A 309 -32.11 -1.97 -2.61
CA GLN A 309 -31.62 -0.69 -2.08
C GLN A 309 -30.17 -0.81 -1.59
N VAL A 310 -29.39 0.24 -1.86
CA VAL A 310 -28.00 0.40 -1.40
C VAL A 310 -27.94 1.40 -0.27
N PHE A 311 -27.18 1.05 0.78
CA PHE A 311 -26.96 1.88 1.97
C PHE A 311 -25.47 2.15 2.12
N LEU A 312 -25.08 3.43 2.18
CA LEU A 312 -23.74 3.88 2.49
C LEU A 312 -23.81 4.78 3.73
N GLN A 313 -23.32 4.28 4.87
CA GLN A 313 -23.55 4.91 6.17
C GLN A 313 -22.49 5.96 6.54
N GLU A 314 -21.23 5.80 6.11
CA GLU A 314 -20.12 6.69 6.48
C GLU A 314 -20.00 7.87 5.50
N MET A 315 -21.10 8.64 5.31
CA MET A 315 -21.18 9.73 4.36
C MET A 315 -21.61 11.04 5.05
N GLN A 316 -20.75 12.06 4.96
CA GLN A 316 -21.10 13.45 5.24
C GLN A 316 -21.54 14.18 3.97
N ILE A 317 -21.25 13.61 2.77
CA ILE A 317 -21.74 14.07 1.50
C ILE A 317 -23.24 13.75 1.45
N THR A 318 -24.06 14.77 1.29
CA THR A 318 -25.51 14.61 1.34
C THR A 318 -26.07 13.97 0.08
N PRO A 319 -27.27 13.34 0.12
CA PRO A 319 -27.96 12.86 -1.09
C PRO A 319 -28.14 13.97 -2.14
N GLU A 320 -28.32 15.21 -1.72
CA GLU A 320 -28.47 16.35 -2.64
C GLU A 320 -27.17 16.70 -3.35
N ASP A 321 -26.02 16.63 -2.66
CA ASP A 321 -24.71 16.80 -3.28
C ASP A 321 -24.50 15.77 -4.42
N PHE A 322 -24.89 14.50 -4.19
CA PHE A 322 -24.80 13.46 -5.20
C PHE A 322 -25.78 13.66 -6.38
N ARG A 323 -26.99 14.17 -6.11
CA ARG A 323 -27.95 14.47 -7.18
C ARG A 323 -27.49 15.61 -8.08
N THR A 324 -26.92 16.65 -7.48
CA THR A 324 -26.51 17.88 -8.17
C THR A 324 -25.06 17.86 -8.65
N ALA A 325 -24.32 16.79 -8.33
CA ALA A 325 -22.95 16.62 -8.78
C ALA A 325 -22.84 16.74 -10.31
N SER A 326 -21.90 17.58 -10.76
CA SER A 326 -21.62 17.81 -12.20
C SER A 326 -20.85 16.65 -12.82
N GLN A 327 -19.93 16.06 -12.06
CA GLN A 327 -19.09 14.93 -12.47
C GLN A 327 -18.50 14.21 -11.25
N ILE A 328 -17.96 13.03 -11.47
CA ILE A 328 -17.08 12.33 -10.53
C ILE A 328 -15.64 12.41 -11.07
N THR A 329 -14.72 12.88 -10.26
CA THR A 329 -13.29 12.87 -10.60
C THR A 329 -12.59 11.80 -9.77
N ILE A 330 -12.09 10.76 -10.42
CA ILE A 330 -11.39 9.65 -9.77
C ILE A 330 -9.88 9.92 -9.85
N ALA A 331 -9.18 9.93 -8.71
CA ALA A 331 -7.72 9.99 -8.66
C ALA A 331 -7.18 8.78 -7.88
N ALA A 332 -6.27 8.03 -8.50
CA ALA A 332 -5.72 6.80 -7.94
C ALA A 332 -4.37 6.45 -8.58
N CYS A 333 -3.66 5.46 -8.02
CA CYS A 333 -2.38 4.96 -8.52
C CYS A 333 -2.45 3.46 -8.82
N GLY A 334 -1.70 3.01 -9.84
CA GLY A 334 -1.49 1.60 -10.15
C GLY A 334 -2.79 0.79 -10.30
N THR A 335 -2.89 -0.34 -9.61
CA THR A 335 -4.07 -1.22 -9.59
C THR A 335 -5.37 -0.47 -9.26
N SER A 336 -5.33 0.47 -8.31
CA SER A 336 -6.52 1.28 -7.95
C SER A 336 -6.94 2.23 -9.08
N TRP A 337 -6.00 2.70 -9.91
CA TRP A 337 -6.33 3.47 -11.11
C TRP A 337 -7.06 2.61 -12.16
N HIS A 338 -6.63 1.34 -12.35
CA HIS A 338 -7.36 0.39 -13.20
C HIS A 338 -8.78 0.12 -12.68
N ALA A 339 -8.95 0.01 -11.35
CA ALA A 339 -10.27 -0.09 -10.75
C ALA A 339 -11.11 1.17 -11.06
N GLY A 340 -10.52 2.36 -10.96
CA GLY A 340 -11.15 3.62 -11.32
C GLY A 340 -11.63 3.67 -12.77
N LEU A 341 -10.81 3.18 -13.70
CA LEU A 341 -11.20 3.08 -15.12
C LEU A 341 -12.41 2.16 -15.33
N ALA A 342 -12.46 0.99 -14.65
CA ALA A 342 -13.64 0.12 -14.70
C ALA A 342 -14.85 0.78 -14.02
N GLY A 343 -14.63 1.45 -12.88
CA GLY A 343 -15.66 2.22 -12.17
C GLY A 343 -16.27 3.35 -13.00
N LYS A 344 -15.49 3.97 -13.89
CA LYS A 344 -16.01 4.95 -14.86
C LYS A 344 -17.14 4.36 -15.69
N PHE A 345 -16.94 3.18 -16.28
CA PHE A 345 -17.98 2.52 -17.07
C PHE A 345 -19.22 2.19 -16.24
N MET A 346 -19.01 1.73 -14.99
CA MET A 346 -20.11 1.41 -14.07
C MET A 346 -20.94 2.66 -13.73
N ILE A 347 -20.27 3.75 -13.32
CA ILE A 347 -20.92 5.00 -12.90
C ILE A 347 -21.60 5.70 -14.08
N GLU A 348 -20.91 5.85 -15.21
CA GLU A 348 -21.50 6.50 -16.40
C GLU A 348 -22.71 5.74 -16.93
N ARG A 349 -22.66 4.40 -16.90
CA ARG A 349 -23.78 3.58 -17.38
C ARG A 349 -24.98 3.62 -16.45
N LEU A 350 -24.78 3.46 -15.14
CA LEU A 350 -25.87 3.37 -14.18
C LEU A 350 -26.38 4.74 -13.73
N ALA A 351 -25.49 5.64 -13.33
CA ALA A 351 -25.85 6.93 -12.74
C ALA A 351 -25.94 8.08 -13.75
N ARG A 352 -25.52 7.87 -15.00
CA ARG A 352 -25.58 8.85 -16.09
C ARG A 352 -24.92 10.19 -15.72
N ILE A 353 -23.77 10.11 -15.06
CA ILE A 353 -22.94 11.24 -14.67
C ILE A 353 -21.54 11.08 -15.31
N PRO A 354 -20.94 12.13 -15.89
CA PRO A 354 -19.59 12.06 -16.44
C PRO A 354 -18.55 11.68 -15.39
N VAL A 355 -17.57 10.87 -15.77
CA VAL A 355 -16.47 10.47 -14.91
C VAL A 355 -15.14 10.76 -15.58
N GLU A 356 -14.29 11.52 -14.91
CA GLU A 356 -12.87 11.68 -15.25
C GLU A 356 -12.02 10.76 -14.37
N VAL A 357 -11.03 10.10 -14.96
CA VAL A 357 -10.10 9.23 -14.22
C VAL A 357 -8.67 9.65 -14.51
N ASP A 358 -7.93 10.01 -13.49
CA ASP A 358 -6.56 10.48 -13.62
C ASP A 358 -5.60 9.69 -12.71
N TYR A 359 -4.34 9.67 -13.07
CA TYR A 359 -3.30 9.24 -12.14
C TYR A 359 -3.15 10.30 -11.03
N ALA A 360 -3.17 9.86 -9.78
CA ALA A 360 -3.05 10.78 -8.65
C ALA A 360 -1.69 11.51 -8.65
N SER A 361 -0.61 10.84 -9.11
CA SER A 361 0.72 11.43 -9.31
C SER A 361 0.72 12.60 -10.29
N GLU A 362 -0.07 12.51 -11.38
CA GLU A 362 -0.15 13.55 -12.40
C GLU A 362 -1.15 14.63 -12.01
N TYR A 363 -2.29 14.23 -11.41
CA TYR A 363 -3.37 15.14 -11.01
C TYR A 363 -2.86 16.28 -10.13
N ARG A 364 -1.99 16.00 -9.16
CA ARG A 364 -1.46 16.97 -8.22
C ARG A 364 -0.58 18.06 -8.85
N TYR A 365 0.00 17.80 -10.03
CA TYR A 365 0.97 18.72 -10.66
C TYR A 365 0.43 19.46 -11.89
N ARG A 366 -0.63 18.96 -12.51
CA ARG A 366 -1.15 19.53 -13.75
C ARG A 366 -2.04 20.76 -13.57
N ASP A 367 -2.23 21.27 -12.34
CA ASP A 367 -3.17 22.35 -12.01
C ASP A 367 -4.58 22.08 -12.60
N PRO A 368 -5.28 21.03 -12.14
CA PRO A 368 -6.52 20.59 -12.76
C PRO A 368 -7.62 21.64 -12.64
N ILE A 369 -8.44 21.76 -13.69
CA ILE A 369 -9.67 22.52 -13.62
C ILE A 369 -10.68 21.68 -12.83
N ALA A 370 -11.08 22.13 -11.64
CA ALA A 370 -12.07 21.46 -10.83
C ALA A 370 -13.37 22.28 -10.73
N ASP A 371 -14.51 21.65 -11.00
CA ASP A 371 -15.83 22.21 -10.68
C ASP A 371 -16.09 21.96 -9.18
N PRO A 372 -16.40 22.98 -8.36
CA PRO A 372 -16.75 22.80 -6.94
C PRO A 372 -17.93 21.84 -6.69
N ARG A 373 -18.76 21.60 -7.71
CA ARG A 373 -19.85 20.60 -7.67
C ARG A 373 -19.39 19.21 -8.06
N ALA A 374 -18.15 19.03 -8.51
CA ALA A 374 -17.59 17.70 -8.73
C ALA A 374 -17.33 17.00 -7.40
N ILE A 375 -17.50 15.69 -7.39
CA ILE A 375 -17.11 14.85 -6.25
C ILE A 375 -15.79 14.15 -6.59
N GLY A 376 -14.76 14.37 -5.79
CA GLY A 376 -13.50 13.67 -5.87
C GLY A 376 -13.61 12.27 -5.25
N LEU A 377 -13.30 11.23 -6.01
CA LEU A 377 -13.28 9.86 -5.55
C LEU A 377 -11.84 9.33 -5.52
N LEU A 378 -11.31 9.09 -4.32
CA LEU A 378 -9.97 8.57 -4.09
C LEU A 378 -10.05 7.06 -3.90
N ILE A 379 -9.29 6.29 -4.66
CA ILE A 379 -9.27 4.82 -4.53
C ILE A 379 -7.87 4.39 -4.11
N THR A 380 -7.78 3.66 -3.00
CA THR A 380 -6.50 3.19 -2.46
C THR A 380 -6.71 1.97 -1.56
N GLN A 381 -5.73 1.06 -1.52
CA GLN A 381 -5.77 -0.07 -0.59
C GLN A 381 -5.33 0.36 0.81
N SER A 382 -4.16 1.03 0.93
CA SER A 382 -3.56 1.40 2.21
C SER A 382 -4.14 2.68 2.80
N GLY A 383 -4.64 3.59 1.96
CA GLY A 383 -5.04 4.94 2.36
C GLY A 383 -3.88 5.87 2.75
N GLU A 384 -2.64 5.44 2.49
CA GLU A 384 -1.42 6.14 2.87
C GLU A 384 -0.53 6.47 1.64
N THR A 385 -1.04 6.31 0.42
CA THR A 385 -0.29 6.61 -0.81
C THR A 385 -0.13 8.12 -0.93
N ALA A 386 1.12 8.61 -0.97
CA ALA A 386 1.45 10.03 -0.95
C ALA A 386 0.74 10.82 -2.05
N ASP A 387 0.81 10.32 -3.30
CA ASP A 387 0.17 10.98 -4.43
C ASP A 387 -1.36 11.01 -4.31
N THR A 388 -1.98 9.94 -3.81
CA THR A 388 -3.44 9.90 -3.63
C THR A 388 -3.91 10.90 -2.58
N ILE A 389 -3.16 11.05 -1.48
CA ILE A 389 -3.44 12.05 -0.43
C ILE A 389 -3.23 13.47 -1.00
N ALA A 390 -2.17 13.68 -1.78
CA ALA A 390 -1.91 14.98 -2.38
C ALA A 390 -2.99 15.36 -3.41
N ALA A 391 -3.44 14.42 -4.25
CA ALA A 391 -4.57 14.65 -5.16
C ALA A 391 -5.88 14.95 -4.41
N GLN A 392 -6.12 14.30 -3.26
CA GLN A 392 -7.25 14.62 -2.38
C GLN A 392 -7.20 16.05 -1.88
N ARG A 393 -6.03 16.49 -1.40
CA ARG A 393 -5.82 17.86 -0.90
C ARG A 393 -6.01 18.89 -2.02
N GLU A 394 -5.53 18.59 -3.23
CA GLU A 394 -5.74 19.44 -4.41
C GLU A 394 -7.23 19.57 -4.76
N LEU A 395 -7.98 18.47 -4.81
CA LEU A 395 -9.44 18.46 -5.01
C LEU A 395 -10.16 19.30 -3.93
N SER A 396 -9.81 19.10 -2.67
CA SER A 396 -10.41 19.82 -1.54
C SER A 396 -10.10 21.31 -1.56
N ALA A 397 -8.85 21.69 -1.90
CA ALA A 397 -8.43 23.09 -2.03
C ALA A 397 -9.19 23.82 -3.14
N LYS A 398 -9.60 23.11 -4.20
CA LYS A 398 -10.42 23.63 -5.30
C LYS A 398 -11.93 23.57 -5.02
N GLY A 399 -12.34 23.16 -3.82
CA GLY A 399 -13.73 23.20 -3.34
C GLY A 399 -14.54 21.93 -3.59
N SER A 400 -13.97 20.88 -4.17
CA SER A 400 -14.65 19.59 -4.36
C SER A 400 -14.78 18.83 -3.04
N LYS A 401 -15.94 18.22 -2.79
CA LYS A 401 -16.10 17.24 -1.72
C LYS A 401 -15.41 15.94 -2.10
N THR A 402 -14.77 15.26 -1.13
CA THR A 402 -14.01 14.05 -1.39
C THR A 402 -14.59 12.82 -0.70
N LEU A 403 -14.63 11.71 -1.42
CA LEU A 403 -15.03 10.37 -1.01
C LEU A 403 -13.85 9.42 -1.19
N ALA A 404 -13.59 8.55 -0.22
CA ALA A 404 -12.55 7.54 -0.30
C ALA A 404 -13.13 6.12 -0.41
N ILE A 405 -12.59 5.30 -1.33
CA ILE A 405 -12.70 3.84 -1.29
C ILE A 405 -11.38 3.32 -0.74
N CYS A 406 -11.40 2.76 0.47
CA CYS A 406 -10.18 2.37 1.18
C CYS A 406 -10.36 1.05 1.95
N ASN A 407 -9.30 0.24 2.07
CA ASN A 407 -9.36 -0.99 2.85
C ASN A 407 -8.97 -0.80 4.32
N VAL A 408 -8.09 0.16 4.61
CA VAL A 408 -7.59 0.39 5.97
C VAL A 408 -8.44 1.44 6.68
N VAL A 409 -9.08 1.03 7.77
CA VAL A 409 -9.89 1.93 8.62
C VAL A 409 -8.96 2.93 9.32
N GLY A 410 -9.35 4.21 9.32
CA GLY A 410 -8.59 5.27 9.99
C GLY A 410 -7.33 5.72 9.25
N ALA A 411 -7.11 5.27 8.01
CA ALA A 411 -6.01 5.72 7.17
C ALA A 411 -6.09 7.23 6.84
N ALA A 412 -4.97 7.84 6.43
CA ALA A 412 -4.88 9.28 6.20
C ALA A 412 -5.95 9.79 5.22
N VAL A 413 -6.11 9.12 4.07
CA VAL A 413 -7.12 9.49 3.08
C VAL A 413 -8.54 9.49 3.65
N THR A 414 -8.86 8.57 4.56
CA THR A 414 -10.21 8.47 5.15
C THR A 414 -10.48 9.52 6.21
N ARG A 415 -9.44 10.02 6.88
CA ARG A 415 -9.57 11.10 7.88
C ARG A 415 -9.85 12.47 7.25
N GLU A 416 -9.37 12.68 6.02
CA GLU A 416 -9.56 13.94 5.29
C GLU A 416 -10.80 13.92 4.37
N ALA A 417 -11.36 12.75 4.08
CA ALA A 417 -12.54 12.59 3.22
C ALA A 417 -13.86 12.91 3.95
N GLN A 418 -14.83 13.45 3.23
CA GLN A 418 -16.20 13.67 3.70
C GLN A 418 -17.09 12.42 3.58
N GLY A 419 -16.54 11.32 3.10
CA GLY A 419 -17.20 10.02 3.05
C GLY A 419 -16.19 8.92 2.81
N THR A 420 -16.51 7.71 3.30
CA THR A 420 -15.66 6.54 3.13
C THR A 420 -16.49 5.31 2.80
N ILE A 421 -16.02 4.53 1.83
CA ILE A 421 -16.49 3.17 1.55
C ILE A 421 -15.34 2.23 1.88
N THR A 422 -15.39 1.62 3.06
CA THR A 422 -14.38 0.65 3.49
C THR A 422 -14.59 -0.68 2.76
N THR A 423 -13.58 -1.22 2.12
CA THR A 423 -13.73 -2.49 1.36
C THR A 423 -13.75 -3.73 2.25
N ASN A 424 -13.28 -3.64 3.51
CA ASN A 424 -13.29 -4.74 4.47
C ASN A 424 -12.61 -6.04 3.98
N ALA A 425 -11.71 -5.96 2.99
CA ALA A 425 -11.03 -7.13 2.41
C ALA A 425 -10.04 -7.80 3.36
N GLY A 426 -9.85 -7.24 4.57
CA GLY A 426 -8.83 -7.68 5.53
C GLY A 426 -7.42 -7.31 5.09
N PRO A 427 -6.39 -7.71 5.85
CA PRO A 427 -5.00 -7.40 5.53
C PRO A 427 -4.58 -8.08 4.22
N GLU A 428 -3.91 -7.33 3.33
CA GLU A 428 -3.30 -7.80 2.09
C GLU A 428 -1.80 -7.58 2.19
N ILE A 429 -1.04 -8.68 2.25
CA ILE A 429 0.40 -8.71 2.55
C ILE A 429 1.23 -8.81 1.27
N GLY A 430 0.79 -9.61 0.29
CA GLY A 430 1.44 -9.69 -1.01
C GLY A 430 1.57 -8.31 -1.64
N VAL A 431 2.77 -7.99 -2.17
CA VAL A 431 3.03 -6.65 -2.75
C VAL A 431 2.10 -6.39 -3.92
N ALA A 432 1.96 -7.35 -4.83
CA ALA A 432 1.00 -7.27 -5.94
C ALA A 432 -0.43 -7.41 -5.41
N SER A 433 -1.29 -6.43 -5.66
CA SER A 433 -2.67 -6.41 -5.18
C SER A 433 -3.54 -7.44 -5.91
N THR A 434 -4.41 -8.14 -5.18
CA THR A 434 -5.35 -9.15 -5.70
C THR A 434 -6.75 -8.94 -5.13
N LYS A 435 -7.02 -9.38 -3.90
CA LYS A 435 -8.34 -9.26 -3.27
C LYS A 435 -8.78 -7.82 -3.02
N ALA A 436 -7.82 -6.91 -2.78
CA ALA A 436 -8.15 -5.50 -2.63
C ALA A 436 -8.68 -4.90 -3.93
N PHE A 437 -8.16 -5.33 -5.09
CA PHE A 437 -8.66 -4.90 -6.39
C PHE A 437 -10.09 -5.34 -6.65
N THR A 438 -10.42 -6.63 -6.45
CA THR A 438 -11.79 -7.14 -6.63
C THR A 438 -12.77 -6.52 -5.63
N ALA A 439 -12.30 -6.23 -4.41
CA ALA A 439 -13.08 -5.49 -3.42
C ALA A 439 -13.31 -4.01 -3.84
N GLN A 440 -12.31 -3.35 -4.45
CA GLN A 440 -12.47 -2.00 -5.01
C GLN A 440 -13.47 -1.98 -6.18
N LEU A 441 -13.40 -2.93 -7.11
CA LEU A 441 -14.38 -3.08 -8.20
C LEU A 441 -15.80 -3.27 -7.64
N THR A 442 -15.95 -4.11 -6.61
CA THR A 442 -17.22 -4.35 -5.93
C THR A 442 -17.74 -3.07 -5.26
N ALA A 443 -16.89 -2.34 -4.54
CA ALA A 443 -17.25 -1.08 -3.90
C ALA A 443 -17.67 -0.02 -4.93
N LEU A 444 -16.98 0.05 -6.08
CA LEU A 444 -17.33 0.94 -7.18
C LEU A 444 -18.68 0.59 -7.80
N PHE A 445 -18.99 -0.70 -7.97
CA PHE A 445 -20.28 -1.14 -8.46
C PHE A 445 -21.41 -0.78 -7.47
N VAL A 446 -21.21 -1.01 -6.17
CA VAL A 446 -22.15 -0.62 -5.12
C VAL A 446 -22.34 0.91 -5.10
N PHE A 447 -21.26 1.68 -5.24
CA PHE A 447 -21.33 3.14 -5.33
C PHE A 447 -22.08 3.61 -6.59
N ALA A 448 -21.85 2.99 -7.75
CA ALA A 448 -22.55 3.31 -8.98
C ALA A 448 -24.06 3.05 -8.87
N LEU A 449 -24.47 1.94 -8.23
CA LEU A 449 -25.88 1.65 -7.91
C LEU A 449 -26.46 2.70 -6.95
N TYR A 450 -25.74 3.06 -5.89
CA TYR A 450 -26.17 4.09 -4.95
C TYR A 450 -26.44 5.43 -5.65
N LEU A 451 -25.49 5.87 -6.50
CA LEU A 451 -25.67 7.08 -7.30
C LEU A 451 -26.87 6.99 -8.25
N ALA A 452 -27.05 5.83 -8.92
CA ALA A 452 -28.14 5.62 -9.84
C ALA A 452 -29.51 5.70 -9.13
N GLN A 453 -29.62 5.13 -7.94
CA GLN A 453 -30.83 5.23 -7.10
C GLN A 453 -31.12 6.67 -6.68
N LEU A 454 -30.12 7.41 -6.21
CA LEU A 454 -30.27 8.82 -5.82
C LEU A 454 -30.67 9.73 -6.98
N ARG A 455 -30.15 9.45 -8.17
CA ARG A 455 -30.43 10.24 -9.39
C ARG A 455 -31.69 9.77 -10.14
N GLY A 456 -32.31 8.66 -9.73
CA GLY A 456 -33.49 8.11 -10.36
C GLY A 456 -33.25 7.59 -11.79
N THR A 457 -32.02 7.15 -12.09
CA THR A 457 -31.61 6.65 -13.40
C THR A 457 -31.75 5.14 -13.56
N ILE A 458 -32.15 4.44 -12.50
CA ILE A 458 -32.41 2.99 -12.47
C ILE A 458 -33.76 2.73 -11.81
N THR A 459 -34.48 1.72 -12.31
CA THR A 459 -35.72 1.25 -11.68
C THR A 459 -35.44 0.35 -10.49
N GLN A 460 -36.44 0.16 -9.62
CA GLN A 460 -36.29 -0.75 -8.49
C GLN A 460 -36.08 -2.20 -8.96
N GLU A 461 -36.76 -2.62 -10.03
CA GLU A 461 -36.63 -3.98 -10.59
C GLU A 461 -35.23 -4.24 -11.12
N GLU A 462 -34.67 -3.31 -11.89
CA GLU A 462 -33.26 -3.37 -12.35
C GLU A 462 -32.29 -3.40 -11.19
N SER A 463 -32.54 -2.61 -10.15
CA SER A 463 -31.70 -2.58 -8.96
C SER A 463 -31.73 -3.91 -8.20
N ILE A 464 -32.91 -4.52 -8.00
CA ILE A 464 -33.04 -5.85 -7.40
C ILE A 464 -32.28 -6.89 -8.22
N HIS A 465 -32.44 -6.85 -9.55
CA HIS A 465 -31.72 -7.75 -10.44
C HIS A 465 -30.18 -7.63 -10.27
N LEU A 466 -29.65 -6.42 -10.33
CA LEU A 466 -28.20 -6.18 -10.22
C LEU A 466 -27.64 -6.54 -8.84
N VAL A 467 -28.38 -6.25 -7.77
CA VAL A 467 -27.97 -6.65 -6.40
C VAL A 467 -28.02 -8.18 -6.24
N THR A 468 -29.02 -8.84 -6.84
CA THR A 468 -29.11 -10.31 -6.86
C THR A 468 -27.93 -10.93 -7.61
N GLU A 469 -27.56 -10.40 -8.78
CA GLU A 469 -26.41 -10.88 -9.53
C GLU A 469 -25.08 -10.62 -8.79
N LEU A 470 -24.93 -9.44 -8.15
CA LEU A 470 -23.79 -9.15 -7.28
C LEU A 470 -23.64 -10.19 -6.15
N SER A 471 -24.75 -10.62 -5.54
CA SER A 471 -24.72 -11.61 -4.46
C SER A 471 -24.21 -12.99 -4.92
N LYS A 472 -24.28 -13.30 -6.22
CA LYS A 472 -23.79 -14.56 -6.81
C LYS A 472 -22.28 -14.52 -7.14
N VAL A 473 -21.68 -13.33 -7.25
CA VAL A 473 -20.27 -13.14 -7.65
C VAL A 473 -19.30 -13.96 -6.78
N PRO A 474 -19.41 -13.98 -5.44
CA PRO A 474 -18.52 -14.80 -4.62
C PRO A 474 -18.53 -16.29 -4.99
N GLY A 475 -19.70 -16.87 -5.23
CA GLY A 475 -19.85 -18.27 -5.65
C GLY A 475 -19.22 -18.55 -7.01
N LYS A 476 -19.40 -17.63 -7.98
CA LYS A 476 -18.79 -17.70 -9.32
C LYS A 476 -17.26 -17.65 -9.24
N ILE A 477 -16.68 -16.83 -8.34
CA ILE A 477 -15.23 -16.82 -8.12
C ILE A 477 -14.75 -18.13 -7.49
N GLU A 478 -15.49 -18.70 -6.53
CA GLU A 478 -15.16 -20.02 -5.96
C GLU A 478 -15.14 -21.12 -7.04
N GLU A 479 -16.02 -21.02 -8.02
CA GLU A 479 -16.04 -21.92 -9.18
C GLU A 479 -14.80 -21.73 -10.08
N ILE A 480 -14.46 -20.49 -10.43
CA ILE A 480 -13.25 -20.16 -11.19
C ILE A 480 -12.01 -20.70 -10.48
N LEU A 481 -11.85 -20.43 -9.18
CA LEU A 481 -10.70 -20.87 -8.41
C LEU A 481 -10.51 -22.39 -8.42
N ARG A 482 -11.62 -23.16 -8.44
CA ARG A 482 -11.58 -24.63 -8.48
C ARG A 482 -11.32 -25.18 -9.89
N SER A 483 -11.85 -24.55 -10.93
CA SER A 483 -11.81 -25.09 -12.30
C SER A 483 -10.60 -24.60 -13.10
N VAL A 484 -10.07 -23.40 -12.80
CA VAL A 484 -9.10 -22.69 -13.66
C VAL A 484 -7.67 -22.77 -13.12
N ASP A 485 -7.44 -23.05 -11.85
CA ASP A 485 -6.10 -23.03 -11.24
C ASP A 485 -5.12 -23.99 -11.94
N ASP A 486 -5.52 -25.28 -12.11
CA ASP A 486 -4.72 -26.26 -12.80
C ASP A 486 -4.48 -25.90 -14.26
N GLN A 487 -5.47 -25.34 -14.96
CA GLN A 487 -5.34 -24.88 -16.34
C GLN A 487 -4.31 -23.74 -16.45
N CYS A 488 -4.35 -22.74 -15.56
CA CYS A 488 -3.36 -21.68 -15.48
C CYS A 488 -1.95 -22.24 -15.21
N CYS A 489 -1.84 -23.25 -14.34
CA CYS A 489 -0.58 -23.94 -14.07
C CYS A 489 -0.02 -24.64 -15.32
N GLN A 490 -0.87 -25.26 -16.17
CA GLN A 490 -0.45 -25.87 -17.44
C GLN A 490 -0.03 -24.80 -18.46
N LEU A 491 -0.83 -23.73 -18.62
CA LEU A 491 -0.48 -22.61 -19.50
C LEU A 491 0.86 -21.97 -19.11
N ALA A 492 1.12 -21.84 -17.82
CA ALA A 492 2.42 -21.35 -17.34
C ALA A 492 3.61 -22.19 -17.82
N LYS A 493 3.44 -23.51 -18.04
CA LYS A 493 4.51 -24.35 -18.59
C LYS A 493 4.86 -23.96 -20.03
N SER A 494 3.87 -23.58 -20.82
CA SER A 494 4.04 -23.21 -22.22
C SER A 494 4.55 -21.78 -22.40
N PHE A 495 4.21 -20.88 -21.47
CA PHE A 495 4.40 -19.45 -21.67
C PHE A 495 5.41 -18.79 -20.70
N SER A 496 5.95 -19.50 -19.70
CA SER A 496 6.87 -18.91 -18.71
C SER A 496 8.22 -18.45 -19.29
N THR A 497 8.57 -18.87 -20.48
CA THR A 497 9.82 -18.49 -21.16
C THR A 497 9.64 -17.29 -22.10
N ALA A 498 8.41 -16.84 -22.33
CA ALA A 498 8.14 -15.65 -23.13
C ALA A 498 8.82 -14.41 -22.53
N ARG A 499 9.25 -13.49 -23.39
CA ARG A 499 9.88 -12.23 -22.98
C ARG A 499 8.86 -11.11 -22.81
N ASP A 500 7.84 -11.14 -23.66
CA ASP A 500 6.83 -10.11 -23.80
C ASP A 500 5.44 -10.75 -23.81
N PHE A 501 4.42 -9.99 -23.40
CA PHE A 501 3.00 -10.36 -23.49
C PHE A 501 2.16 -9.15 -23.86
N LEU A 502 1.13 -9.36 -24.67
CA LEU A 502 0.05 -8.39 -24.86
C LEU A 502 -1.23 -8.86 -24.17
N PHE A 503 -1.95 -7.89 -23.59
CA PHE A 503 -3.26 -8.10 -22.98
C PHE A 503 -4.28 -7.22 -23.71
N LEU A 504 -5.35 -7.79 -24.20
CA LEU A 504 -6.33 -7.10 -25.03
C LEU A 504 -7.71 -7.13 -24.39
N GLY A 505 -8.35 -5.98 -24.33
CA GLY A 505 -9.73 -5.83 -23.85
C GLY A 505 -10.45 -4.72 -24.61
N ARG A 506 -11.79 -4.71 -24.54
CA ARG A 506 -12.61 -3.68 -25.19
C ARG A 506 -13.64 -3.13 -24.22
N GLY A 507 -13.85 -1.80 -24.20
CA GLY A 507 -14.76 -1.17 -23.26
C GLY A 507 -14.34 -1.42 -21.81
N ILE A 508 -15.26 -1.89 -20.96
CA ILE A 508 -15.01 -2.16 -19.54
C ILE A 508 -13.96 -3.28 -19.30
N HIS A 509 -13.71 -4.14 -20.29
CA HIS A 509 -12.71 -5.21 -20.22
C HIS A 509 -11.27 -4.71 -20.43
N TYR A 510 -11.09 -3.52 -21.02
CA TYR A 510 -9.76 -2.93 -21.23
C TYR A 510 -9.01 -2.64 -19.92
N PRO A 511 -9.61 -2.01 -18.91
CA PRO A 511 -8.98 -1.86 -17.59
C PRO A 511 -8.51 -3.17 -16.96
N ILE A 512 -9.22 -4.28 -17.23
CA ILE A 512 -8.85 -5.60 -16.72
C ILE A 512 -7.67 -6.20 -17.51
N ALA A 513 -7.58 -5.93 -18.79
CA ALA A 513 -6.39 -6.25 -19.60
C ALA A 513 -5.16 -5.49 -19.09
N LEU A 514 -5.29 -4.21 -18.74
CA LEU A 514 -4.23 -3.42 -18.10
C LEU A 514 -3.79 -4.05 -16.77
N GLU A 515 -4.75 -4.47 -15.94
CA GLU A 515 -4.45 -5.09 -14.64
C GLU A 515 -3.77 -6.45 -14.80
N GLY A 516 -4.19 -7.29 -15.75
CA GLY A 516 -3.52 -8.55 -16.07
C GLY A 516 -2.07 -8.35 -16.51
N ALA A 517 -1.83 -7.37 -17.37
CA ALA A 517 -0.49 -6.98 -17.79
C ALA A 517 0.36 -6.48 -16.61
N LEU A 518 -0.23 -5.65 -15.73
CA LEU A 518 0.44 -5.17 -14.53
C LEU A 518 0.82 -6.33 -13.60
N LYS A 519 -0.10 -7.25 -13.30
CA LYS A 519 0.20 -8.40 -12.44
C LYS A 519 1.33 -9.24 -13.00
N LEU A 520 1.31 -9.54 -14.30
CA LEU A 520 2.36 -10.33 -14.91
C LEU A 520 3.73 -9.65 -14.80
N LYS A 521 3.84 -8.36 -15.14
CA LYS A 521 5.13 -7.63 -15.08
C LYS A 521 5.66 -7.49 -13.65
N GLU A 522 4.79 -7.22 -12.68
CA GLU A 522 5.18 -7.02 -11.28
C GLU A 522 5.88 -8.24 -10.68
N ILE A 523 5.33 -9.44 -10.89
CA ILE A 523 5.77 -10.63 -10.17
C ILE A 523 6.64 -11.58 -11.01
N SER A 524 6.59 -11.52 -12.35
CA SER A 524 7.36 -12.40 -13.22
C SER A 524 8.53 -11.71 -13.93
N TYR A 525 8.54 -10.36 -13.92
CA TYR A 525 9.50 -9.50 -14.64
C TYR A 525 9.46 -9.67 -16.17
N ILE A 526 8.39 -10.24 -16.72
CA ILE A 526 8.09 -10.25 -18.15
C ILE A 526 7.54 -8.88 -18.53
N HIS A 527 8.01 -8.31 -19.64
CA HIS A 527 7.41 -7.11 -20.19
C HIS A 527 5.98 -7.42 -20.65
N ALA A 528 5.00 -6.70 -20.14
CA ALA A 528 3.59 -6.93 -20.48
C ALA A 528 2.85 -5.60 -20.61
N GLU A 529 2.04 -5.48 -21.67
CA GLU A 529 1.26 -4.27 -21.96
C GLU A 529 -0.20 -4.61 -22.22
N GLY A 530 -1.09 -3.72 -21.79
CA GLY A 530 -2.52 -3.79 -22.07
C GLY A 530 -2.92 -2.77 -23.13
N TYR A 531 -3.72 -3.20 -24.12
CA TYR A 531 -4.25 -2.34 -25.16
C TYR A 531 -5.76 -2.48 -25.33
N PRO A 532 -6.46 -1.39 -25.69
CA PRO A 532 -7.79 -1.53 -26.26
C PRO A 532 -7.69 -2.38 -27.54
N ALA A 533 -8.44 -3.46 -27.63
CA ALA A 533 -8.31 -4.39 -28.77
C ALA A 533 -8.48 -3.73 -30.15
N GLY A 534 -9.29 -2.64 -30.22
CA GLY A 534 -9.44 -1.85 -31.46
C GLY A 534 -8.19 -1.10 -31.89
N GLU A 535 -7.30 -0.73 -30.93
CA GLU A 535 -6.09 0.03 -31.20
C GLU A 535 -4.94 -0.82 -31.76
N MET A 536 -5.09 -2.14 -31.81
CA MET A 536 -4.08 -3.03 -32.39
C MET A 536 -3.67 -2.63 -33.81
N LYS A 537 -4.62 -2.13 -34.61
CA LYS A 537 -4.40 -1.68 -35.99
C LYS A 537 -3.56 -0.41 -36.10
N HIS A 538 -3.43 0.34 -35.02
CA HIS A 538 -2.76 1.64 -34.98
C HIS A 538 -1.33 1.57 -34.45
N GLY A 539 -0.68 0.41 -34.59
CA GLY A 539 0.73 0.20 -34.24
C GLY A 539 1.02 -1.18 -33.66
N PRO A 540 0.37 -1.62 -32.56
CA PRO A 540 0.75 -2.83 -31.82
C PRO A 540 0.74 -4.13 -32.65
N ASN A 541 -0.06 -4.22 -33.73
CA ASN A 541 -0.02 -5.35 -34.67
C ASN A 541 1.38 -5.62 -35.27
N ALA A 542 2.26 -4.62 -35.28
CA ALA A 542 3.64 -4.78 -35.73
C ALA A 542 4.48 -5.71 -34.83
N LEU A 543 4.05 -5.91 -33.58
CA LEU A 543 4.74 -6.77 -32.59
C LEU A 543 4.31 -8.24 -32.68
N ILE A 544 3.21 -8.55 -33.40
CA ILE A 544 2.63 -9.89 -33.41
C ILE A 544 3.49 -10.83 -34.25
N ASP A 545 3.95 -11.89 -33.61
CA ASP A 545 4.62 -13.05 -34.20
C ASP A 545 4.31 -14.33 -33.40
N GLU A 546 4.92 -15.45 -33.73
CA GLU A 546 4.75 -16.75 -33.07
C GLU A 546 5.32 -16.78 -31.63
N THR A 547 6.14 -15.81 -31.25
CA THR A 547 6.81 -15.75 -29.93
C THR A 547 6.11 -14.88 -28.92
N LEU A 548 5.22 -13.98 -29.36
CA LEU A 548 4.49 -13.03 -28.52
C LEU A 548 3.09 -13.56 -28.14
N PRO A 549 2.88 -14.04 -26.90
CA PRO A 549 1.55 -14.43 -26.44
C PRO A 549 0.63 -13.22 -26.27
N CYS A 550 -0.63 -13.38 -26.69
CA CYS A 550 -1.69 -12.40 -26.50
C CYS A 550 -2.79 -12.97 -25.60
N VAL A 551 -3.05 -12.34 -24.48
CA VAL A 551 -4.20 -12.65 -23.62
C VAL A 551 -5.36 -11.76 -24.04
N CYS A 552 -6.48 -12.34 -24.48
CA CYS A 552 -7.63 -11.59 -24.98
C CYS A 552 -8.85 -11.81 -24.07
N ILE A 553 -9.44 -10.76 -23.55
CA ILE A 553 -10.70 -10.83 -22.81
C ILE A 553 -11.85 -10.76 -23.81
N ALA A 554 -12.47 -11.90 -24.07
CA ALA A 554 -13.56 -12.11 -25.03
C ALA A 554 -14.81 -12.60 -24.31
N THR A 555 -15.23 -11.90 -23.28
CA THR A 555 -16.43 -12.16 -22.51
C THR A 555 -17.60 -11.33 -23.02
N GLN A 556 -18.82 -11.78 -22.75
CA GLN A 556 -20.05 -11.06 -23.09
C GLN A 556 -21.16 -11.32 -22.07
N ASP A 557 -22.06 -10.38 -21.99
CA ASP A 557 -23.40 -10.57 -21.42
C ASP A 557 -24.39 -10.74 -22.59
N PRO A 558 -24.92 -11.95 -22.81
CA PRO A 558 -25.87 -12.19 -23.92
C PRO A 558 -27.16 -11.38 -23.83
N ALA A 559 -27.53 -10.91 -22.64
CA ALA A 559 -28.71 -10.08 -22.44
C ALA A 559 -28.47 -8.60 -22.81
N ASP A 560 -27.23 -8.19 -23.02
CA ASP A 560 -26.85 -6.82 -23.37
C ASP A 560 -26.33 -6.73 -24.82
N PRO A 561 -27.11 -6.17 -25.75
CA PRO A 561 -26.67 -6.02 -27.15
C PRO A 561 -25.38 -5.25 -27.33
N SER A 562 -25.05 -4.30 -26.43
CA SER A 562 -23.80 -3.57 -26.48
C SER A 562 -22.61 -4.47 -26.08
N SER A 563 -22.81 -5.36 -25.13
CA SER A 563 -21.81 -6.36 -24.72
C SER A 563 -21.54 -7.36 -25.85
N VAL A 564 -22.61 -7.89 -26.45
CA VAL A 564 -22.51 -8.79 -27.62
C VAL A 564 -21.75 -8.13 -28.77
N LEU A 565 -22.05 -6.89 -29.12
CA LEU A 565 -21.32 -6.16 -30.17
C LEU A 565 -19.82 -6.01 -29.85
N LYS A 566 -19.46 -5.72 -28.59
CA LYS A 566 -18.05 -5.62 -28.15
C LYS A 566 -17.34 -6.95 -28.28
N TYR A 567 -18.00 -8.04 -27.93
CA TYR A 567 -17.50 -9.40 -28.10
C TYR A 567 -17.24 -9.73 -29.57
N GLU A 568 -18.21 -9.51 -30.49
CA GLU A 568 -18.03 -9.74 -31.93
C GLU A 568 -16.84 -8.96 -32.50
N LYS A 569 -16.65 -7.71 -32.07
CA LYS A 569 -15.48 -6.90 -32.49
C LYS A 569 -14.18 -7.42 -31.89
N THR A 570 -14.21 -8.00 -30.70
CA THR A 570 -13.05 -8.64 -30.08
C THR A 570 -12.68 -9.91 -30.82
N LEU A 571 -13.64 -10.73 -31.26
CA LEU A 571 -13.39 -11.90 -32.11
C LEU A 571 -12.67 -11.50 -33.41
N SER A 572 -13.09 -10.39 -34.03
CA SER A 572 -12.42 -9.88 -35.25
C SER A 572 -10.96 -9.48 -34.96
N ASN A 573 -10.67 -8.88 -33.79
CA ASN A 573 -9.30 -8.57 -33.42
C ASN A 573 -8.48 -9.83 -33.11
N ILE A 574 -9.07 -10.85 -32.50
CA ILE A 574 -8.43 -12.15 -32.29
C ILE A 574 -8.04 -12.78 -33.64
N GLN A 575 -8.93 -12.76 -34.63
CA GLN A 575 -8.64 -13.24 -35.97
C GLN A 575 -7.46 -12.49 -36.63
N GLU A 576 -7.32 -11.20 -36.38
CA GLU A 576 -6.19 -10.41 -36.88
C GLU A 576 -4.86 -10.83 -36.24
N VAL A 577 -4.87 -11.15 -34.93
CA VAL A 577 -3.70 -11.66 -34.20
C VAL A 577 -3.33 -13.06 -34.69
N THR A 578 -4.30 -13.97 -34.78
CA THR A 578 -4.05 -15.37 -35.23
C THR A 578 -3.62 -15.44 -36.71
N ALA A 579 -4.14 -14.55 -37.57
CA ALA A 579 -3.70 -14.44 -38.95
C ALA A 579 -2.21 -14.06 -39.11
N ARG A 580 -1.58 -13.55 -38.05
CA ARG A 580 -0.16 -13.20 -37.97
C ARG A 580 0.66 -14.22 -37.17
N SER A 581 0.12 -15.42 -36.99
CA SER A 581 0.70 -16.48 -36.15
C SER A 581 0.82 -16.16 -34.67
N GLY A 582 0.12 -15.11 -34.17
CA GLY A 582 0.08 -14.77 -32.77
C GLY A 582 -0.60 -15.85 -31.95
N ARG A 583 -0.02 -16.18 -30.79
CA ARG A 583 -0.54 -17.20 -29.86
C ARG A 583 -1.51 -16.58 -28.87
N VAL A 584 -2.79 -16.94 -28.99
CA VAL A 584 -3.85 -16.32 -28.18
C VAL A 584 -4.28 -17.23 -27.03
N ILE A 585 -4.37 -16.64 -25.82
CA ILE A 585 -5.07 -17.19 -24.65
C ILE A 585 -6.33 -16.34 -24.49
N ALA A 586 -7.50 -16.90 -24.72
CA ALA A 586 -8.76 -16.17 -24.57
C ALA A 586 -9.40 -16.44 -23.20
N ILE A 587 -9.97 -15.41 -22.59
CA ILE A 587 -10.92 -15.54 -21.46
C ILE A 587 -12.29 -15.36 -22.04
N ALA A 588 -13.17 -16.35 -21.86
CA ALA A 588 -14.51 -16.37 -22.46
C ALA A 588 -15.56 -16.91 -21.47
N ILE A 589 -16.82 -16.72 -21.79
CA ILE A 589 -17.94 -17.23 -20.99
C ILE A 589 -18.15 -18.73 -21.26
N GLU A 590 -18.48 -19.49 -20.23
CA GLU A 590 -18.83 -20.90 -20.34
C GLU A 590 -19.89 -21.14 -21.41
N GLY A 591 -19.65 -22.17 -22.23
CA GLY A 591 -20.54 -22.52 -23.33
C GLY A 591 -20.28 -21.78 -24.66
N ASP A 592 -19.33 -20.84 -24.69
CA ASP A 592 -18.92 -20.19 -25.94
C ASP A 592 -18.14 -21.15 -26.83
N GLN A 593 -18.77 -21.55 -27.92
CA GLN A 593 -18.17 -22.45 -28.90
C GLN A 593 -17.48 -21.73 -30.07
N GLN A 594 -17.69 -20.44 -30.24
CA GLN A 594 -17.09 -19.68 -31.33
C GLN A 594 -15.61 -19.42 -31.03
N ILE A 595 -15.29 -19.04 -29.81
CA ILE A 595 -13.91 -18.71 -29.42
C ILE A 595 -12.98 -19.93 -29.53
N SER A 596 -13.44 -21.13 -29.20
CA SER A 596 -12.65 -22.36 -29.27
C SER A 596 -12.28 -22.78 -30.70
N GLN A 597 -12.98 -22.25 -31.71
CA GLN A 597 -12.63 -22.45 -33.11
C GLN A 597 -11.57 -21.47 -33.63
N LEU A 598 -11.32 -20.40 -32.90
CA LEU A 598 -10.41 -19.32 -33.30
C LEU A 598 -9.05 -19.40 -32.61
N VAL A 599 -8.97 -20.00 -31.40
CA VAL A 599 -7.78 -20.00 -30.58
C VAL A 599 -7.51 -21.37 -29.94
N GLU A 600 -6.25 -21.65 -29.66
CA GLU A 600 -5.82 -22.92 -29.05
C GLU A 600 -6.14 -23.00 -27.54
N HIS A 601 -6.08 -21.87 -26.85
CA HIS A 601 -6.21 -21.82 -25.41
C HIS A 601 -7.38 -20.92 -24.98
N VAL A 602 -8.39 -21.50 -24.34
CA VAL A 602 -9.54 -20.77 -23.78
C VAL A 602 -9.66 -21.06 -22.29
N ILE A 603 -9.76 -20.01 -21.48
CA ILE A 603 -10.10 -20.08 -20.08
C ILE A 603 -11.58 -19.66 -19.97
N TYR A 604 -12.43 -20.56 -19.52
CA TYR A 604 -13.85 -20.28 -19.37
C TYR A 604 -14.17 -19.79 -17.96
N ILE A 605 -15.05 -18.78 -17.88
CA ILE A 605 -15.57 -18.23 -16.63
C ILE A 605 -17.10 -18.22 -16.65
N PRO A 606 -17.78 -18.27 -15.47
CA PRO A 606 -19.23 -18.20 -15.40
C PRO A 606 -19.79 -16.89 -15.96
N GLN A 607 -20.99 -16.95 -16.54
CA GLN A 607 -21.72 -15.79 -17.05
C GLN A 607 -22.09 -14.81 -15.92
N ALA A 608 -22.04 -13.50 -16.22
CA ALA A 608 -22.51 -12.43 -15.33
C ALA A 608 -22.97 -11.22 -16.18
N PRO A 609 -23.76 -10.28 -15.62
CA PRO A 609 -23.98 -8.97 -16.24
C PRO A 609 -22.66 -8.26 -16.56
N GLU A 610 -22.61 -7.55 -17.68
CA GLU A 610 -21.37 -6.94 -18.19
C GLU A 610 -20.60 -6.13 -17.13
N LEU A 611 -21.32 -5.35 -16.31
CA LEU A 611 -20.69 -4.50 -15.29
C LEU A 611 -20.07 -5.29 -14.12
N LEU A 612 -20.38 -6.57 -13.97
CA LEU A 612 -19.82 -7.47 -12.96
C LEU A 612 -18.73 -8.40 -13.53
N LEU A 613 -18.63 -8.55 -14.86
CA LEU A 613 -17.61 -9.37 -15.52
C LEU A 613 -16.18 -8.98 -15.11
N PRO A 614 -15.80 -7.70 -14.95
CA PRO A 614 -14.48 -7.31 -14.49
C PRO A 614 -13.99 -8.02 -13.22
N VAL A 615 -14.90 -8.29 -12.28
CA VAL A 615 -14.60 -8.96 -11.01
C VAL A 615 -14.27 -10.44 -11.21
N LEU A 616 -14.85 -11.08 -12.24
CA LEU A 616 -14.61 -12.48 -12.59
C LEU A 616 -13.39 -12.64 -13.49
N GLU A 617 -13.22 -11.78 -14.48
CA GLU A 617 -12.18 -11.81 -15.50
C GLU A 617 -10.77 -11.68 -14.93
N VAL A 618 -10.61 -10.88 -13.87
CA VAL A 618 -9.28 -10.65 -13.28
C VAL A 618 -8.74 -11.88 -12.56
N VAL A 619 -9.60 -12.78 -12.06
CA VAL A 619 -9.18 -13.95 -11.26
C VAL A 619 -8.28 -14.90 -12.06
N PRO A 620 -8.66 -15.37 -13.28
CA PRO A 620 -7.76 -16.19 -14.10
C PRO A 620 -6.47 -15.45 -14.52
N LEU A 621 -6.51 -14.13 -14.69
CA LEU A 621 -5.31 -13.34 -15.00
C LEU A 621 -4.33 -13.33 -13.82
N GLN A 622 -4.83 -13.21 -12.59
CA GLN A 622 -4.03 -13.29 -11.37
C GLN A 622 -3.40 -14.69 -11.21
N LEU A 623 -4.17 -15.76 -11.43
CA LEU A 623 -3.68 -17.14 -11.36
C LEU A 623 -2.61 -17.41 -12.43
N LEU A 624 -2.84 -16.97 -13.67
CA LEU A 624 -1.87 -17.14 -14.77
C LEU A 624 -0.54 -16.41 -14.45
N ALA A 625 -0.62 -15.17 -14.01
CA ALA A 625 0.56 -14.40 -13.59
C ALA A 625 1.30 -15.06 -12.44
N TYR A 626 0.57 -15.54 -11.41
CA TYR A 626 1.12 -16.25 -10.27
C TYR A 626 1.89 -17.52 -10.69
N HIS A 627 1.27 -18.40 -11.48
CA HIS A 627 1.91 -19.65 -11.91
C HIS A 627 3.11 -19.41 -12.83
N ILE A 628 3.05 -18.43 -13.73
CA ILE A 628 4.20 -18.03 -14.57
C ILE A 628 5.36 -17.57 -13.66
N ALA A 629 5.11 -16.71 -12.68
CA ALA A 629 6.12 -16.19 -11.79
C ALA A 629 6.75 -17.28 -10.90
N VAL A 630 5.93 -18.16 -10.33
CA VAL A 630 6.41 -19.31 -9.53
C VAL A 630 7.30 -20.22 -10.37
N ARG A 631 6.91 -20.49 -11.63
CA ARG A 631 7.70 -21.32 -12.53
C ARG A 631 9.03 -20.69 -12.93
N ARG A 632 9.08 -19.36 -13.01
CA ARG A 632 10.32 -18.59 -13.23
C ARG A 632 11.21 -18.50 -11.98
N GLY A 633 10.76 -19.01 -10.82
CA GLY A 633 11.48 -18.92 -9.54
C GLY A 633 11.47 -17.52 -8.94
N CYS A 634 10.52 -16.67 -9.33
CA CYS A 634 10.38 -15.33 -8.79
C CYS A 634 9.72 -15.35 -7.39
N ASP A 635 10.05 -14.37 -6.56
CA ASP A 635 9.36 -14.12 -5.29
C ASP A 635 8.05 -13.38 -5.59
N VAL A 636 6.90 -14.08 -5.46
CA VAL A 636 5.59 -13.53 -5.80
C VAL A 636 5.00 -12.67 -4.69
N ASP A 637 5.46 -12.85 -3.44
CA ASP A 637 5.00 -12.08 -2.29
C ASP A 637 5.78 -10.75 -2.18
N GLN A 638 7.08 -10.78 -2.49
CA GLN A 638 8.00 -9.66 -2.40
C GLN A 638 8.83 -9.54 -3.69
N PRO A 639 8.20 -9.13 -4.80
CA PRO A 639 8.92 -8.96 -6.07
C PRO A 639 9.94 -7.82 -5.96
N ARG A 640 11.07 -7.99 -6.64
CA ARG A 640 12.17 -7.00 -6.60
C ARG A 640 11.71 -5.60 -7.00
N ASN A 641 12.28 -4.58 -6.39
CA ASN A 641 12.07 -3.16 -6.71
C ASN A 641 10.62 -2.68 -6.56
N LEU A 642 9.79 -3.38 -5.76
CA LEU A 642 8.42 -2.98 -5.47
C LEU A 642 8.16 -3.00 -3.96
N ALA A 643 7.33 -2.08 -3.52
CA ALA A 643 6.80 -2.01 -2.16
C ALA A 643 5.28 -1.99 -2.18
N LYS A 644 4.63 -2.54 -1.14
CA LYS A 644 3.16 -2.65 -1.06
C LYS A 644 2.44 -1.31 -1.13
N SER A 645 3.01 -0.26 -0.55
CA SER A 645 2.44 1.09 -0.60
C SER A 645 3.56 2.12 -0.75
N VAL A 646 3.33 3.17 -1.52
CA VAL A 646 4.28 4.27 -1.76
C VAL A 646 3.81 5.47 -0.93
N THR A 647 4.50 5.75 0.18
CA THR A 647 4.15 6.83 1.12
C THR A 647 5.10 8.02 1.06
N VAL A 648 6.04 7.96 0.17
CA VAL A 648 6.98 9.05 -0.16
C VAL A 648 7.01 9.22 -1.66
N GLU A 649 7.36 10.39 -2.10
CA GLU A 649 7.54 10.74 -3.51
C GLU A 649 8.98 10.49 -3.97
#